data_92515ab453104f0fa1940d96bed4e8a2
#
_entry.id   92515ab453104f0fa1940d96bed4e8a2
#
_cell.length_a   1.000
_cell.length_b   1.000
_cell.length_c   1.000
_cell.angle_alpha   90.00
_cell.angle_beta   90.00
_cell.angle_gamma   90.00
#
_symmetry.space_group_name_H-M   'P 1'
#
loop_
_entity.id
_entity.type
_entity.pdbx_description
1 polymer ?
#
loop_
_entity_poly.entity_id
_entity_poly.type
_entity_poly.pdbx_seq_one_letter_code
_entity_poly.pdbx_strand_id
1 'polypeptide(L)'
;MPLLRRPVLPLIALVLSVGSFAEARVLPVPVPQEMRSTQFTILVNGKPADVVHAAASYDYVSIETTAAIKLSITASEHGFWDRGVDVQPWRLGLRPQRKGDTIELRLKDPVKLSISRPEDFLNHARMLFVFVSRPAAEPAKTVTTQPAYHFVGPGLHRGSLNPKSGETYYLAPGAVILGSLNLWNVHDVNVLGRGVIVYNGPQNPSDDDGWMQKPDWHCIGAMNAHHIHISGLTCLVRSRTWSIQMKGSTDFDYDDLRVIGGNPGNANQDGMDWLGGGNTNVRDSFFRTSDDVFAIQGNWDGYGHANMVKPGQDVANILVEHSVLSTSISNIFRAGWPEKIFNSHNITLRDSDILHGGIGSCGPPFGLFTFWGADGAKGDHSGYTFENLWLDDWYSLLQIEQEQPGLHGFTFRNIWALGQPPLVTSMLKGQVTDLHIANVKYGQTAVLSNAQVPLAVTGGAQQPSYTAADPRVRAAFQVIPAVLQPGVTATFAAVATANSHARYQWFFGDGTTAQGLRVRHRYVDAQGTDLDATEANGAGRFRVMLQVTDRQGNKQINEDWAERDVAVVGQWHDAGGLSPGSNPTAPGLEYRIYPGTWPELPAFAATIPTVTGVAPNLYAVNARGFTRFAIAYDGFVQAPAEGGYSFELLARDGARLVIDGVTVAETGPPFGEVCGSPVNAVRYARGTIGLRAGKHLVRLEALESISPGSPRLLWEGPGIGLTDVPPSALSHAAGASVQPRPNIPLSSVHP
;
A
#
# COMPACT_ATOMS: atom_id res chain seq x y z
N MET A 1 -86.45 -9.98 0.41
CA MET A 1 -85.38 -9.02 0.19
C MET A 1 -84.69 -8.71 1.51
N PRO A 2 -83.55 -9.29 1.79
CA PRO A 2 -82.74 -8.86 2.93
C PRO A 2 -81.53 -8.04 2.42
N LEU A 3 -81.29 -6.93 3.09
CA LEU A 3 -80.23 -5.95 2.89
C LEU A 3 -78.87 -6.56 3.25
N LEU A 4 -77.96 -6.55 2.30
CA LEU A 4 -76.53 -6.87 2.48
C LEU A 4 -75.85 -5.73 3.27
N ARG A 5 -75.37 -6.04 4.48
CA ARG A 5 -74.44 -5.22 5.24
C ARG A 5 -73.04 -5.44 4.73
N ARG A 6 -72.37 -4.37 4.27
CA ARG A 6 -70.93 -4.33 3.98
C ARG A 6 -70.14 -4.34 5.28
N PRO A 7 -69.03 -5.11 5.40
CA PRO A 7 -68.14 -5.02 6.56
C PRO A 7 -67.27 -3.78 6.43
N VAL A 8 -67.19 -2.99 7.50
CA VAL A 8 -66.23 -1.89 7.69
C VAL A 8 -64.90 -2.53 8.09
N LEU A 9 -63.89 -2.40 7.26
CA LEU A 9 -62.50 -2.75 7.60
C LEU A 9 -61.96 -1.68 8.55
N PRO A 10 -61.30 -2.08 9.65
CA PRO A 10 -60.58 -1.14 10.48
C PRO A 10 -59.32 -0.58 9.78
N LEU A 11 -59.17 0.71 9.71
CA LEU A 11 -57.98 1.41 9.27
C LEU A 11 -56.87 1.09 10.28
N ILE A 12 -55.94 0.19 9.97
CA ILE A 12 -54.73 0.00 10.75
C ILE A 12 -53.81 1.18 10.43
N ALA A 13 -53.73 2.10 11.38
CA ALA A 13 -52.73 3.16 11.37
C ALA A 13 -51.35 2.51 11.52
N LEU A 14 -50.63 2.49 10.43
CA LEU A 14 -49.22 2.09 10.44
C LEU A 14 -48.42 3.16 11.15
N VAL A 15 -48.17 2.97 12.44
CA VAL A 15 -47.21 3.79 13.18
C VAL A 15 -45.84 3.46 12.65
N LEU A 16 -45.37 4.23 11.69
CA LEU A 16 -43.97 4.26 11.32
C LEU A 16 -43.20 4.72 12.57
N SER A 17 -42.66 3.77 13.33
CA SER A 17 -41.62 4.08 14.30
C SER A 17 -40.45 4.66 13.50
N VAL A 18 -40.29 5.96 13.55
CA VAL A 18 -39.06 6.62 13.14
C VAL A 18 -38.01 6.14 14.13
N GLY A 19 -37.34 5.03 13.76
CA GLY A 19 -36.16 4.59 14.45
C GLY A 19 -35.19 5.78 14.42
N SER A 20 -34.77 6.25 15.57
CA SER A 20 -33.69 7.22 15.68
C SER A 20 -32.48 6.64 14.96
N PHE A 21 -32.17 7.16 13.78
CA PHE A 21 -30.90 6.84 13.11
C PHE A 21 -29.80 7.26 14.08
N ALA A 22 -29.00 6.30 14.50
CA ALA A 22 -27.84 6.58 15.32
C ALA A 22 -26.97 7.62 14.56
N GLU A 23 -26.82 8.78 15.17
CA GLU A 23 -26.12 9.90 14.53
C GLU A 23 -24.62 9.58 14.48
N ALA A 24 -23.99 9.78 13.32
CA ALA A 24 -22.54 9.67 13.20
C ALA A 24 -21.90 10.76 14.08
N ARG A 25 -20.99 10.37 14.95
CA ARG A 25 -20.24 11.25 15.82
C ARG A 25 -18.84 11.48 15.26
N VAL A 26 -18.56 12.71 14.89
CA VAL A 26 -17.18 13.13 14.64
C VAL A 26 -16.46 13.26 15.97
N LEU A 27 -15.31 12.63 16.11
CA LEU A 27 -14.53 12.73 17.33
C LEU A 27 -13.75 14.05 17.33
N PRO A 28 -14.00 14.96 18.29
CA PRO A 28 -13.22 16.17 18.40
C PRO A 28 -11.79 15.84 18.79
N VAL A 29 -10.82 16.49 18.16
CA VAL A 29 -9.41 16.37 18.54
C VAL A 29 -8.88 17.78 18.77
N PRO A 30 -8.88 18.26 20.01
CA PRO A 30 -8.46 19.63 20.37
C PRO A 30 -6.93 19.75 20.35
N VAL A 31 -6.36 19.57 19.19
CA VAL A 31 -4.93 19.76 18.97
C VAL A 31 -4.58 21.24 18.84
N PRO A 32 -3.31 21.63 19.10
CA PRO A 32 -2.78 22.95 18.76
C PRO A 32 -3.06 23.34 17.31
N GLN A 33 -3.13 24.63 17.01
CA GLN A 33 -3.51 25.11 15.68
C GLN A 33 -2.57 24.62 14.58
N GLU A 34 -1.29 24.52 14.88
CA GLU A 34 -0.27 23.99 13.97
C GLU A 34 -0.44 22.49 13.63
N MET A 35 -1.28 21.80 14.37
CA MET A 35 -1.65 20.40 14.09
C MET A 35 -3.04 20.30 13.43
N ARG A 36 -3.66 21.38 13.01
CA ARG A 36 -4.88 21.34 12.21
C ARG A 36 -4.53 21.27 10.74
N SER A 37 -5.22 20.40 10.01
CA SER A 37 -5.03 20.31 8.57
C SER A 37 -5.37 21.62 7.87
N THR A 38 -4.55 21.99 6.92
CA THR A 38 -4.80 23.05 5.94
C THR A 38 -5.04 22.49 4.54
N GLN A 39 -4.91 21.17 4.38
CA GLN A 39 -4.99 20.51 3.08
C GLN A 39 -6.40 20.03 2.75
N PHE A 40 -7.16 19.57 3.76
CA PHE A 40 -8.47 18.98 3.55
C PHE A 40 -9.53 19.58 4.47
N THR A 41 -10.71 19.79 3.91
CA THR A 41 -11.96 20.03 4.66
C THR A 41 -12.87 18.83 4.49
N ILE A 42 -13.40 18.30 5.59
CA ILE A 42 -14.23 17.09 5.58
C ILE A 42 -15.59 17.38 6.19
N LEU A 43 -16.64 16.95 5.50
CA LEU A 43 -17.99 16.92 6.02
C LEU A 43 -18.47 15.47 6.19
N VAL A 44 -18.99 15.15 7.37
CA VAL A 44 -19.64 13.86 7.67
C VAL A 44 -21.14 14.09 7.74
N ASN A 45 -21.89 13.52 6.82
CA ASN A 45 -23.34 13.78 6.69
C ASN A 45 -23.68 15.29 6.66
N GLY A 46 -22.82 16.08 5.99
CA GLY A 46 -22.95 17.53 5.86
C GLY A 46 -22.48 18.36 7.08
N LYS A 47 -21.98 17.73 8.15
CA LYS A 47 -21.43 18.42 9.33
C LYS A 47 -19.91 18.45 9.27
N PRO A 48 -19.24 19.58 9.61
CA PRO A 48 -17.78 19.67 9.62
C PRO A 48 -17.14 18.67 10.59
N ALA A 49 -15.99 18.13 10.16
CA ALA A 49 -15.14 17.27 10.97
C ALA A 49 -13.80 17.94 11.26
N ASP A 50 -13.25 17.69 12.46
CA ASP A 50 -11.87 18.07 12.77
C ASP A 50 -10.90 17.18 12.00
N VAL A 51 -10.06 17.79 11.17
CA VAL A 51 -8.99 17.11 10.43
C VAL A 51 -7.66 17.46 11.06
N VAL A 52 -6.94 16.47 11.50
CA VAL A 52 -5.67 16.64 12.21
C VAL A 52 -4.51 16.41 11.27
N HIS A 53 -3.56 17.35 11.28
CA HIS A 53 -2.26 17.19 10.65
C HIS A 53 -1.35 16.39 11.58
N ALA A 54 -1.19 15.10 11.28
CA ALA A 54 -0.53 14.14 12.16
C ALA A 54 0.99 14.27 12.15
N ALA A 55 1.60 14.04 11.00
CA ALA A 55 3.03 14.13 10.81
C ALA A 55 3.36 14.44 9.35
N ALA A 56 4.46 15.13 9.10
CA ALA A 56 4.98 15.46 7.78
C ALA A 56 3.91 15.96 6.78
N SER A 57 3.27 15.04 6.08
CA SER A 57 2.27 15.32 5.05
C SER A 57 1.02 14.47 5.21
N TYR A 58 0.75 13.99 6.42
CA TYR A 58 -0.38 13.11 6.70
C TYR A 58 -1.43 13.81 7.53
N ASP A 59 -2.65 13.72 7.05
CA ASP A 59 -3.83 14.19 7.76
C ASP A 59 -4.71 13.01 8.14
N TYR A 60 -5.51 13.13 9.19
CA TYR A 60 -6.50 12.12 9.52
C TYR A 60 -7.78 12.71 10.12
N VAL A 61 -8.85 11.93 10.01
CA VAL A 61 -10.13 12.18 10.67
C VAL A 61 -10.61 10.92 11.38
N SER A 62 -11.18 11.07 12.58
CA SER A 62 -11.77 9.97 13.34
C SER A 62 -13.27 10.18 13.52
N ILE A 63 -14.04 9.12 13.25
CA ILE A 63 -15.50 9.13 13.24
C ILE A 63 -16.00 7.87 13.97
N GLU A 64 -16.97 8.04 14.86
CA GLU A 64 -17.71 6.91 15.42
C GLU A 64 -19.12 6.86 14.85
N THR A 65 -19.55 5.66 14.44
CA THR A 65 -20.93 5.48 13.92
C THR A 65 -21.39 4.04 14.04
N THR A 66 -22.70 3.86 14.16
CA THR A 66 -23.38 2.57 14.01
C THR A 66 -24.20 2.51 12.71
N ALA A 67 -24.17 3.58 11.92
CA ALA A 67 -24.94 3.73 10.69
C ALA A 67 -24.04 4.10 9.50
N ALA A 68 -24.56 3.93 8.29
CA ALA A 68 -23.89 4.38 7.09
C ALA A 68 -23.69 5.90 7.10
N ILE A 69 -22.56 6.36 6.58
CA ILE A 69 -22.20 7.77 6.49
C ILE A 69 -21.86 8.18 5.06
N LYS A 70 -22.06 9.48 4.80
CA LYS A 70 -21.54 10.14 3.60
C LYS A 70 -20.39 11.06 4.01
N LEU A 71 -19.26 10.87 3.39
CA LEU A 71 -18.09 11.76 3.50
C LEU A 71 -18.04 12.66 2.28
N SER A 72 -17.79 13.96 2.49
CA SER A 72 -17.41 14.90 1.44
C SER A 72 -16.04 15.46 1.82
N ILE A 73 -15.04 15.22 1.00
CA ILE A 73 -13.64 15.57 1.23
C ILE A 73 -13.24 16.59 0.17
N THR A 74 -12.98 17.82 0.57
CA THR A 74 -12.56 18.89 -0.32
C THR A 74 -11.07 19.20 -0.09
N ALA A 75 -10.28 19.12 -1.14
CA ALA A 75 -8.89 19.55 -1.11
C ALA A 75 -8.80 21.08 -1.21
N SER A 76 -7.83 21.69 -0.52
CA SER A 76 -7.59 23.13 -0.57
C SER A 76 -6.88 23.56 -1.86
N GLU A 77 -6.13 22.67 -2.48
CA GLU A 77 -5.44 22.89 -3.75
C GLU A 77 -6.44 22.66 -4.90
N HIS A 78 -6.58 23.66 -5.79
CA HIS A 78 -7.43 23.54 -6.96
C HIS A 78 -6.88 22.49 -7.94
N GLY A 79 -7.77 21.63 -8.45
CA GLY A 79 -7.38 20.54 -9.36
C GLY A 79 -6.65 19.38 -8.67
N PHE A 80 -6.62 19.34 -7.32
CA PHE A 80 -5.91 18.29 -6.57
C PHE A 80 -6.28 16.88 -7.03
N TRP A 81 -7.56 16.63 -7.29
CA TRP A 81 -8.05 15.32 -7.70
C TRP A 81 -8.03 15.08 -9.21
N ASP A 82 -7.45 15.97 -10.03
CA ASP A 82 -7.44 15.85 -11.49
C ASP A 82 -6.65 14.62 -11.96
N ARG A 83 -5.66 14.19 -11.20
CA ARG A 83 -4.85 13.00 -11.49
C ARG A 83 -5.45 11.69 -10.96
N GLY A 84 -6.67 11.74 -10.44
CA GLY A 84 -7.36 10.59 -9.88
C GLY A 84 -7.35 10.54 -8.35
N VAL A 85 -8.01 9.53 -7.82
CA VAL A 85 -8.14 9.26 -6.39
C VAL A 85 -7.85 7.79 -6.14
N ASP A 86 -6.89 7.52 -5.29
CA ASP A 86 -6.62 6.18 -4.76
C ASP A 86 -7.28 6.04 -3.38
N VAL A 87 -8.10 5.01 -3.22
CA VAL A 87 -8.79 4.68 -1.96
C VAL A 87 -8.43 3.25 -1.57
N GLN A 88 -7.65 3.13 -0.52
CA GLN A 88 -7.20 1.85 -0.01
C GLN A 88 -7.85 1.52 1.34
N PRO A 89 -8.07 0.24 1.65
CA PRO A 89 -7.72 -1.00 0.93
C PRO A 89 -8.56 -1.25 -0.34
N TRP A 90 -7.87 -1.70 -1.39
CA TRP A 90 -8.48 -1.92 -2.70
C TRP A 90 -9.63 -2.94 -2.70
N ARG A 91 -9.53 -3.99 -1.87
CA ARG A 91 -10.53 -5.06 -1.79
C ARG A 91 -11.93 -4.57 -1.35
N LEU A 92 -12.03 -3.37 -0.78
CA LEU A 92 -13.31 -2.77 -0.39
C LEU A 92 -14.10 -2.28 -1.61
N GLY A 93 -13.49 -2.14 -2.77
CA GLY A 93 -14.14 -1.72 -4.00
C GLY A 93 -14.75 -0.32 -3.91
N LEU A 94 -14.23 0.55 -3.04
CA LEU A 94 -14.74 1.90 -2.84
C LEU A 94 -14.33 2.80 -4.01
N ARG A 95 -15.31 3.51 -4.56
CA ARG A 95 -15.07 4.53 -5.58
C ARG A 95 -15.66 5.86 -5.13
N PRO A 96 -14.86 6.91 -5.01
CA PRO A 96 -15.36 8.24 -4.75
C PRO A 96 -16.05 8.82 -5.99
N GLN A 97 -17.11 9.60 -5.77
CA GLN A 97 -17.69 10.46 -6.80
C GLN A 97 -17.01 11.82 -6.72
N ARG A 98 -16.43 12.27 -7.82
CA ARG A 98 -15.72 13.54 -7.88
C ARG A 98 -16.65 14.67 -8.35
N LYS A 99 -16.53 15.85 -7.72
CA LYS A 99 -17.18 17.11 -8.10
C LYS A 99 -16.18 18.27 -7.90
N GLY A 100 -15.41 18.59 -8.94
CA GLY A 100 -14.33 19.57 -8.83
C GLY A 100 -13.28 19.14 -7.82
N ASP A 101 -13.01 19.98 -6.83
CA ASP A 101 -12.01 19.72 -5.78
C ASP A 101 -12.57 18.88 -4.60
N THR A 102 -13.80 18.39 -4.72
CA THR A 102 -14.45 17.56 -3.71
C THR A 102 -14.66 16.14 -4.22
N ILE A 103 -14.35 15.16 -3.36
CA ILE A 103 -14.74 13.77 -3.55
C ILE A 103 -15.76 13.35 -2.52
N GLU A 104 -16.71 12.51 -2.92
CA GLU A 104 -17.77 11.99 -2.05
C GLU A 104 -17.67 10.47 -1.94
N LEU A 105 -17.69 9.95 -0.73
CA LEU A 105 -17.70 8.52 -0.41
C LEU A 105 -18.89 8.16 0.46
N ARG A 106 -19.45 6.98 0.26
CA ARG A 106 -20.45 6.38 1.15
C ARG A 106 -19.86 5.16 1.83
N LEU A 107 -19.81 5.19 3.15
CA LEU A 107 -19.29 4.12 3.97
C LEU A 107 -20.43 3.50 4.77
N LYS A 108 -20.54 2.17 4.69
CA LYS A 108 -21.63 1.41 5.35
C LYS A 108 -21.18 0.78 6.66
N ASP A 109 -19.91 0.44 6.75
CA ASP A 109 -19.32 -0.31 7.85
C ASP A 109 -18.11 0.44 8.42
N PRO A 110 -17.69 0.13 9.65
CA PRO A 110 -16.41 0.58 10.20
C PRO A 110 -15.26 0.22 9.26
N VAL A 111 -14.33 1.17 9.08
CA VAL A 111 -13.24 1.02 8.11
C VAL A 111 -12.07 1.94 8.44
N LYS A 112 -10.87 1.53 8.07
CA LYS A 112 -9.67 2.35 8.11
C LYS A 112 -9.18 2.53 6.68
N LEU A 113 -9.20 3.77 6.18
CA LEU A 113 -8.86 4.09 4.80
C LEU A 113 -7.61 4.95 4.72
N SER A 114 -6.84 4.74 3.66
CA SER A 114 -5.87 5.67 3.13
C SER A 114 -6.42 6.25 1.82
N ILE A 115 -6.46 7.57 1.71
CA ILE A 115 -6.94 8.27 0.51
C ILE A 115 -5.84 9.23 0.07
N SER A 116 -5.45 9.11 -1.20
CA SER A 116 -4.41 9.95 -1.79
C SER A 116 -4.63 10.10 -3.30
N ARG A 117 -3.79 10.89 -3.96
CA ARG A 117 -3.63 10.74 -5.40
C ARG A 117 -2.75 9.51 -5.68
N PRO A 118 -2.85 8.90 -6.88
CA PRO A 118 -2.06 7.71 -7.22
C PRO A 118 -0.54 7.89 -7.05
N GLU A 119 -0.02 9.11 -7.27
CA GLU A 119 1.40 9.41 -7.11
C GLU A 119 1.82 9.79 -5.68
N ASP A 120 0.90 10.25 -4.84
CA ASP A 120 1.24 10.80 -3.52
C ASP A 120 1.71 9.74 -2.53
N PHE A 121 1.25 8.50 -2.67
CA PHE A 121 1.70 7.45 -1.78
C PHE A 121 3.21 7.15 -1.96
N LEU A 122 3.70 7.19 -3.19
CA LEU A 122 5.12 7.01 -3.48
C LEU A 122 5.99 8.15 -2.95
N ASN A 123 5.43 9.35 -2.94
CA ASN A 123 6.08 10.54 -2.39
C ASN A 123 5.83 10.71 -0.89
N HIS A 124 5.03 9.81 -0.29
CA HIS A 124 4.59 9.90 1.10
C HIS A 124 4.04 11.28 1.46
N ALA A 125 3.34 11.90 0.51
CA ALA A 125 2.87 13.26 0.61
C ALA A 125 1.35 13.31 0.58
N ARG A 126 0.77 14.24 1.35
CA ARG A 126 -0.63 14.62 1.24
C ARG A 126 -1.63 13.46 1.31
N MET A 127 -1.34 12.47 2.17
CA MET A 127 -2.22 11.33 2.41
C MET A 127 -3.24 11.67 3.50
N LEU A 128 -4.48 11.27 3.28
CA LEU A 128 -5.57 11.40 4.25
C LEU A 128 -5.97 10.03 4.77
N PHE A 129 -5.90 9.83 6.09
CA PHE A 129 -6.40 8.63 6.74
C PHE A 129 -7.79 8.89 7.30
N VAL A 130 -8.74 7.99 7.00
CA VAL A 130 -10.11 8.08 7.48
C VAL A 130 -10.39 6.87 8.37
N PHE A 131 -10.62 7.13 9.64
CA PHE A 131 -10.95 6.11 10.62
C PHE A 131 -12.42 6.18 10.96
N VAL A 132 -13.17 5.17 10.56
CA VAL A 132 -14.57 4.98 10.95
C VAL A 132 -14.65 3.77 11.85
N SER A 133 -15.04 3.99 13.10
CA SER A 133 -15.12 2.94 14.11
C SER A 133 -16.52 2.84 14.70
N ARG A 134 -16.80 1.73 15.35
CA ARG A 134 -17.96 1.65 16.25
C ARG A 134 -17.68 2.49 17.48
N PRO A 135 -18.72 3.02 18.14
CA PRO A 135 -18.55 3.73 19.41
C PRO A 135 -17.76 2.87 20.41
N ALA A 136 -16.75 3.48 21.05
CA ALA A 136 -15.99 2.79 22.07
C ALA A 136 -16.89 2.36 23.22
N ALA A 137 -16.69 1.15 23.70
CA ALA A 137 -17.37 0.70 24.90
C ALA A 137 -16.86 1.47 26.12
N GLU A 138 -17.76 2.10 26.86
CA GLU A 138 -17.40 2.68 28.14
C GLU A 138 -17.24 1.57 29.18
N PRO A 139 -16.27 1.69 30.10
CA PRO A 139 -16.12 0.74 31.20
C PRO A 139 -17.40 0.62 32.03
N ALA A 140 -17.69 -0.58 32.52
CA ALA A 140 -18.86 -0.82 33.33
C ALA A 140 -18.83 0.05 34.61
N LYS A 141 -20.01 0.44 35.15
CA LYS A 141 -20.11 1.24 36.36
C LYS A 141 -19.34 0.65 37.56
N THR A 142 -19.29 -0.67 37.66
CA THR A 142 -18.50 -1.37 38.67
C THR A 142 -17.01 -1.09 38.60
N VAL A 143 -16.48 -0.79 37.40
CA VAL A 143 -15.08 -0.41 37.18
C VAL A 143 -14.90 1.09 37.44
N THR A 144 -15.80 1.93 36.95
CA THR A 144 -15.69 3.39 37.06
C THR A 144 -15.79 3.94 38.48
N THR A 145 -16.27 3.13 39.44
CA THR A 145 -16.37 3.50 40.87
C THR A 145 -15.15 3.04 41.69
N GLN A 146 -14.20 2.34 41.06
CA GLN A 146 -13.01 1.87 41.77
C GLN A 146 -11.94 2.96 41.90
N PRO A 147 -11.18 3.02 42.98
CA PRO A 147 -10.09 4.00 43.15
C PRO A 147 -8.99 3.88 42.12
N ALA A 148 -8.82 2.70 41.50
CA ALA A 148 -7.87 2.43 40.42
C ALA A 148 -8.36 2.86 39.03
N TYR A 149 -9.56 3.48 38.89
CA TYR A 149 -10.07 3.98 37.62
C TYR A 149 -9.75 5.47 37.47
N HIS A 150 -9.12 5.79 36.35
CA HIS A 150 -8.71 7.15 35.98
C HIS A 150 -9.44 7.61 34.71
N PHE A 151 -10.29 8.59 34.81
CA PHE A 151 -10.94 9.22 33.67
C PHE A 151 -10.11 10.42 33.19
N VAL A 152 -9.64 10.36 31.95
CA VAL A 152 -8.96 11.47 31.29
C VAL A 152 -9.98 12.16 30.34
N GLY A 153 -10.46 13.31 30.73
CA GLY A 153 -11.46 14.06 29.99
C GLY A 153 -10.94 14.69 28.70
N PRO A 154 -11.86 15.22 27.86
CA PRO A 154 -11.48 15.96 26.67
C PRO A 154 -10.58 17.17 27.01
N GLY A 155 -9.65 17.50 26.13
CA GLY A 155 -8.73 18.62 26.30
C GLY A 155 -7.27 18.19 26.13
N LEU A 156 -6.39 19.18 26.26
CA LEU A 156 -4.95 19.02 26.12
C LEU A 156 -4.31 18.76 27.48
N HIS A 157 -3.72 17.59 27.65
CA HIS A 157 -3.02 17.15 28.86
C HIS A 157 -1.52 17.10 28.57
N ARG A 158 -0.70 17.72 29.43
CA ARG A 158 0.76 17.72 29.29
C ARG A 158 1.40 16.74 30.27
N GLY A 159 2.36 15.96 29.77
CA GLY A 159 3.08 14.94 30.51
C GLY A 159 2.61 13.53 30.14
N SER A 160 3.45 12.57 30.46
CA SER A 160 3.21 11.16 30.14
C SER A 160 2.24 10.50 31.12
N LEU A 161 1.53 9.49 30.65
CA LEU A 161 0.74 8.59 31.48
C LEU A 161 1.66 7.51 32.06
N ASN A 162 1.62 7.32 33.38
CA ASN A 162 2.43 6.35 34.09
C ASN A 162 1.52 5.48 34.97
N PRO A 163 0.77 4.54 34.39
CA PRO A 163 -0.11 3.66 35.14
C PRO A 163 0.65 2.81 36.14
N LYS A 164 -0.01 2.47 37.23
CA LYS A 164 0.44 1.45 38.20
C LYS A 164 -0.28 0.13 37.94
N SER A 165 0.25 -0.95 38.47
CA SER A 165 -0.39 -2.26 38.37
C SER A 165 -1.83 -2.24 38.91
N GLY A 166 -2.75 -2.85 38.15
CA GLY A 166 -4.17 -2.92 38.46
C GLY A 166 -4.98 -1.68 38.09
N GLU A 167 -4.38 -0.65 37.48
CA GLU A 167 -5.09 0.58 37.11
C GLU A 167 -5.77 0.48 35.74
N THR A 168 -6.91 1.17 35.61
CA THR A 168 -7.62 1.37 34.37
C THR A 168 -7.71 2.85 34.04
N TYR A 169 -7.19 3.23 32.89
CA TYR A 169 -7.30 4.57 32.31
C TYR A 169 -8.34 4.57 31.19
N TYR A 170 -9.27 5.49 31.23
CA TYR A 170 -10.18 5.73 30.13
C TYR A 170 -9.94 7.13 29.55
N LEU A 171 -9.40 7.17 28.35
CA LEU A 171 -9.15 8.41 27.60
C LEU A 171 -10.39 8.74 26.78
N ALA A 172 -11.16 9.70 27.22
CA ALA A 172 -12.39 10.09 26.55
C ALA A 172 -12.09 10.62 25.12
N PRO A 173 -13.07 10.52 24.20
CA PRO A 173 -12.95 11.21 22.92
C PRO A 173 -12.63 12.70 23.11
N GLY A 174 -11.56 13.18 22.47
CA GLY A 174 -11.05 14.54 22.65
C GLY A 174 -9.99 14.69 23.75
N ALA A 175 -9.63 13.64 24.48
CA ALA A 175 -8.43 13.66 25.31
C ALA A 175 -7.18 13.61 24.46
N VAL A 176 -6.29 14.59 24.56
CA VAL A 176 -5.01 14.67 23.85
C VAL A 176 -3.87 14.74 24.87
N ILE A 177 -3.02 13.73 24.87
CA ILE A 177 -1.85 13.64 25.76
C ILE A 177 -0.63 14.11 24.99
N LEU A 178 0.03 15.17 25.44
CA LEU A 178 1.35 15.56 24.95
C LEU A 178 2.44 14.88 25.77
N GLY A 179 2.82 13.68 25.36
CA GLY A 179 3.73 12.83 26.11
C GLY A 179 3.73 11.40 25.59
N SER A 180 3.86 10.44 26.47
CA SER A 180 3.91 9.00 26.20
C SER A 180 3.05 8.19 27.19
N LEU A 181 2.85 6.92 26.88
CA LEU A 181 2.30 5.93 27.81
C LEU A 181 3.45 5.02 28.26
N ASN A 182 3.78 5.07 29.56
CA ASN A 182 4.89 4.34 30.13
C ASN A 182 4.40 3.15 30.95
N LEU A 183 4.69 1.93 30.52
CA LEU A 183 4.28 0.68 31.13
C LEU A 183 5.52 -0.08 31.61
N TRP A 184 6.18 0.46 32.64
CA TRP A 184 7.40 -0.14 33.17
C TRP A 184 7.17 -0.84 34.49
N ASN A 185 7.49 -2.14 34.53
CA ASN A 185 7.36 -3.00 35.74
C ASN A 185 5.93 -2.97 36.29
N VAL A 186 4.94 -3.04 35.41
CA VAL A 186 3.51 -3.00 35.76
C VAL A 186 2.76 -4.20 35.17
N HIS A 187 1.63 -4.52 35.78
CA HIS A 187 0.76 -5.60 35.34
C HIS A 187 -0.71 -5.28 35.55
N ASP A 188 -1.59 -6.01 34.87
CA ASP A 188 -3.05 -5.86 34.96
C ASP A 188 -3.51 -4.40 34.73
N VAL A 189 -2.99 -3.77 33.66
CA VAL A 189 -3.32 -2.38 33.29
C VAL A 189 -4.22 -2.37 32.07
N ASN A 190 -5.27 -1.53 32.13
CA ASN A 190 -6.12 -1.26 30.98
C ASN A 190 -6.00 0.22 30.59
N VAL A 191 -5.82 0.50 29.27
CA VAL A 191 -5.85 1.85 28.72
C VAL A 191 -6.82 1.88 27.56
N LEU A 192 -7.96 2.48 27.76
CA LEU A 192 -9.13 2.36 26.90
C LEU A 192 -9.61 3.72 26.39
N GLY A 193 -10.45 3.73 25.38
CA GLY A 193 -11.14 4.92 24.91
C GLY A 193 -10.72 5.39 23.52
N ARG A 194 -10.80 6.70 23.27
CA ARG A 194 -10.50 7.33 21.96
C ARG A 194 -9.49 8.47 22.09
N GLY A 195 -8.66 8.42 23.12
CA GLY A 195 -7.63 9.42 23.32
C GLY A 195 -6.54 9.38 22.26
N VAL A 196 -5.88 10.51 22.13
CA VAL A 196 -4.73 10.70 21.22
C VAL A 196 -3.49 10.96 22.04
N ILE A 197 -2.44 10.20 21.82
CA ILE A 197 -1.11 10.45 22.38
C ILE A 197 -0.30 11.09 21.28
N VAL A 198 0.17 12.32 21.51
CA VAL A 198 1.07 13.04 20.61
C VAL A 198 2.46 12.94 21.18
N TYR A 199 3.25 12.09 20.58
CA TYR A 199 4.64 11.92 20.95
C TYR A 199 5.54 12.82 20.09
N ASN A 200 6.27 13.71 20.74
CA ASN A 200 7.16 14.67 20.10
C ASN A 200 8.52 14.65 20.81
N GLY A 201 9.17 13.52 20.78
CA GLY A 201 10.49 13.32 21.37
C GLY A 201 11.64 13.85 20.50
N PRO A 202 12.87 13.40 20.75
CA PRO A 202 14.04 13.83 20.00
C PRO A 202 13.87 13.60 18.50
N GLN A 203 14.30 14.56 17.70
CA GLN A 203 14.23 14.47 16.22
C GLN A 203 15.40 13.67 15.64
N ASN A 204 16.54 13.69 16.31
CA ASN A 204 17.75 12.97 15.92
C ASN A 204 18.40 12.39 17.19
N PRO A 205 17.82 11.35 17.80
CA PRO A 205 18.49 10.67 18.89
C PRO A 205 19.79 10.08 18.34
N SER A 206 20.91 10.29 19.03
CA SER A 206 22.11 9.54 18.73
C SER A 206 22.00 8.16 19.33
N ASP A 207 22.62 7.17 18.71
CA ASP A 207 22.67 5.82 19.26
C ASP A 207 23.36 5.79 20.65
N ASP A 208 24.21 6.80 20.93
CA ASP A 208 24.87 6.98 22.20
C ASP A 208 23.96 7.53 23.32
N ASP A 209 22.80 8.07 23.02
CA ASP A 209 21.89 8.66 24.02
C ASP A 209 21.14 7.63 24.85
N GLY A 210 21.22 6.34 24.50
CA GLY A 210 20.49 5.26 25.18
C GLY A 210 18.98 5.43 25.12
N TRP A 211 18.48 6.04 24.03
CA TRP A 211 17.07 6.36 23.86
C TRP A 211 16.17 5.13 23.91
N MET A 212 16.66 3.98 23.45
CA MET A 212 15.94 2.71 23.51
C MET A 212 15.72 2.19 24.94
N GLN A 213 16.36 2.80 25.92
CA GLN A 213 16.23 2.42 27.34
C GLN A 213 15.35 3.40 28.13
N LYS A 214 14.86 4.45 27.49
CA LYS A 214 14.03 5.48 28.12
C LYS A 214 12.56 5.24 27.80
N PRO A 215 11.68 5.04 28.80
CA PRO A 215 10.28 4.70 28.54
C PRO A 215 9.52 5.81 27.83
N ASP A 216 9.86 7.05 28.14
CA ASP A 216 9.23 8.25 27.58
C ASP A 216 9.79 8.68 26.21
N TRP A 217 10.60 7.81 25.60
CA TRP A 217 11.11 8.02 24.24
C TRP A 217 10.34 7.27 23.14
N HIS A 218 9.19 6.75 23.51
CA HIS A 218 8.25 6.07 22.61
C HIS A 218 6.82 6.57 22.86
N CYS A 219 5.95 6.44 21.91
CA CYS A 219 4.53 6.73 22.17
C CYS A 219 4.00 5.78 23.25
N ILE A 220 4.33 4.49 23.14
CA ILE A 220 4.05 3.48 24.16
C ILE A 220 5.36 2.74 24.45
N GLY A 221 5.88 2.90 25.66
CA GLY A 221 7.07 2.19 26.14
C GLY A 221 6.71 1.13 27.17
N ALA A 222 6.89 -0.15 26.84
CA ALA A 222 6.64 -1.26 27.75
C ALA A 222 7.94 -1.97 28.10
N MET A 223 8.19 -2.16 29.40
CA MET A 223 9.32 -2.92 29.89
C MET A 223 8.92 -3.76 31.11
N ASN A 224 9.16 -5.07 31.07
CA ASN A 224 8.77 -6.01 32.11
C ASN A 224 7.30 -5.84 32.51
N ALA A 225 6.44 -5.62 31.55
CA ALA A 225 5.00 -5.44 31.74
C ALA A 225 4.24 -6.69 31.25
N HIS A 226 3.13 -7.01 31.92
CA HIS A 226 2.32 -8.16 31.54
C HIS A 226 0.83 -7.98 31.87
N HIS A 227 -0.03 -8.71 31.16
CA HIS A 227 -1.48 -8.62 31.27
C HIS A 227 -1.97 -7.17 31.01
N ILE A 228 -1.63 -6.64 29.85
CA ILE A 228 -1.95 -5.26 29.46
C ILE A 228 -2.98 -5.27 28.33
N HIS A 229 -4.02 -4.47 28.48
CA HIS A 229 -5.01 -4.26 27.42
C HIS A 229 -5.07 -2.78 27.01
N ILE A 230 -4.86 -2.51 25.71
CA ILE A 230 -4.91 -1.17 25.14
C ILE A 230 -5.91 -1.16 23.99
N SER A 231 -6.91 -0.29 24.06
CA SER A 231 -7.95 -0.27 23.06
C SER A 231 -8.36 1.15 22.63
N GLY A 232 -8.41 1.38 21.32
CA GLY A 232 -8.99 2.56 20.69
C GLY A 232 -8.08 3.79 20.61
N LEU A 233 -6.85 3.71 21.06
CA LEU A 233 -5.93 4.85 21.11
C LEU A 233 -5.37 5.20 19.73
N THR A 234 -5.00 6.48 19.59
CA THR A 234 -4.22 6.98 18.44
C THR A 234 -2.86 7.48 18.93
N CYS A 235 -1.79 6.91 18.38
CA CYS A 235 -0.42 7.38 18.55
C CYS A 235 -0.01 8.25 17.36
N LEU A 236 0.27 9.51 17.59
CA LEU A 236 0.88 10.41 16.60
C LEU A 236 2.37 10.55 16.93
N VAL A 237 3.22 9.94 16.12
CA VAL A 237 4.67 9.91 16.35
C VAL A 237 5.34 10.95 15.47
N ARG A 238 5.82 12.03 16.07
CA ARG A 238 6.44 13.16 15.37
C ARG A 238 7.96 13.22 15.54
N SER A 239 8.54 12.16 16.07
CA SER A 239 9.98 12.02 16.30
C SER A 239 10.56 10.85 15.53
N ARG A 240 11.88 10.77 15.47
CA ARG A 240 12.61 9.67 14.83
C ARG A 240 12.93 8.59 15.86
N THR A 241 11.90 7.93 16.39
CA THR A 241 12.03 6.82 17.35
C THR A 241 10.96 5.76 17.08
N TRP A 242 11.15 4.55 17.53
CA TRP A 242 10.14 3.49 17.48
C TRP A 242 8.84 3.94 18.15
N SER A 243 7.72 3.66 17.55
CA SER A 243 6.42 4.12 18.09
C SER A 243 6.04 3.36 19.34
N ILE A 244 6.20 2.03 19.32
CA ILE A 244 5.87 1.14 20.43
C ILE A 244 7.06 0.22 20.70
N GLN A 245 7.58 0.26 21.90
CA GLN A 245 8.65 -0.64 22.34
C GLN A 245 8.10 -1.66 23.34
N MET A 246 8.37 -2.94 23.06
CA MET A 246 8.02 -4.08 23.91
C MET A 246 9.30 -4.76 24.39
N LYS A 247 9.76 -4.45 25.61
CA LYS A 247 11.01 -4.97 26.15
C LYS A 247 10.75 -5.97 27.29
N GLY A 248 11.00 -7.25 27.03
CA GLY A 248 10.77 -8.32 28.01
C GLY A 248 9.35 -8.35 28.55
N SER A 249 8.38 -8.00 27.72
CA SER A 249 6.97 -7.81 28.08
C SER A 249 6.10 -8.89 27.44
N THR A 250 5.04 -9.33 28.12
CA THR A 250 4.18 -10.43 27.67
C THR A 250 2.70 -10.16 27.93
N ASP A 251 1.84 -10.92 27.25
CA ASP A 251 0.41 -10.91 27.48
C ASP A 251 -0.21 -9.53 27.23
N PHE A 252 -0.02 -9.03 26.02
CA PHE A 252 -0.58 -7.77 25.55
C PHE A 252 -1.70 -8.00 24.55
N ASP A 253 -2.81 -7.28 24.74
CA ASP A 253 -3.89 -7.14 23.76
C ASP A 253 -3.99 -5.69 23.32
N TYR A 254 -3.77 -5.46 22.02
CA TYR A 254 -3.94 -4.19 21.32
C TYR A 254 -5.12 -4.29 20.37
N ASP A 255 -6.18 -3.53 20.63
CA ASP A 255 -7.37 -3.49 19.78
C ASP A 255 -7.61 -2.07 19.24
N ASP A 256 -7.92 -1.94 17.97
CA ASP A 256 -8.28 -0.67 17.30
C ASP A 256 -7.26 0.45 17.56
N LEU A 257 -5.97 0.09 17.59
CA LEU A 257 -4.87 1.03 17.74
C LEU A 257 -4.58 1.71 16.40
N ARG A 258 -4.21 2.98 16.45
CA ARG A 258 -3.78 3.74 15.27
C ARG A 258 -2.42 4.35 15.53
N VAL A 259 -1.44 3.92 14.79
CA VAL A 259 -0.07 4.47 14.83
C VAL A 259 0.16 5.25 13.54
N ILE A 260 0.36 6.54 13.66
CA ILE A 260 0.67 7.43 12.55
C ILE A 260 2.00 8.09 12.84
N GLY A 261 3.01 7.54 12.23
CA GLY A 261 4.34 8.10 12.13
C GLY A 261 4.64 8.40 10.67
N GLY A 262 5.88 8.31 10.29
CA GLY A 262 6.21 8.29 8.88
C GLY A 262 6.57 9.63 8.32
N ASN A 263 7.48 10.33 8.98
CA ASN A 263 8.18 11.37 8.28
C ASN A 263 9.03 10.72 7.18
N PRO A 264 8.70 10.94 5.89
CA PRO A 264 9.42 10.30 4.79
C PRO A 264 10.93 10.49 4.94
N GLY A 265 11.70 9.41 4.75
CA GLY A 265 13.14 9.46 4.88
C GLY A 265 13.70 9.34 6.30
N ASN A 266 12.89 9.24 7.33
CA ASN A 266 13.35 8.98 8.68
C ASN A 266 13.41 7.47 8.95
N ALA A 267 14.58 6.87 8.92
CA ALA A 267 14.82 5.58 9.54
C ALA A 267 14.51 5.63 11.05
N ASN A 268 14.28 4.46 11.67
CA ASN A 268 13.95 4.29 13.08
C ASN A 268 12.58 4.86 13.53
N GLN A 269 11.64 5.03 12.62
CA GLN A 269 10.27 5.34 12.99
C GLN A 269 9.39 4.10 12.76
N ASP A 270 9.72 3.04 13.48
CA ASP A 270 9.06 1.75 13.43
C ASP A 270 7.69 1.77 14.11
N GLY A 271 6.86 0.80 13.82
CA GLY A 271 5.55 0.66 14.44
C GLY A 271 5.62 0.00 15.81
N MET A 272 6.04 -1.26 15.86
CA MET A 272 6.14 -2.00 17.11
C MET A 272 7.37 -2.92 17.08
N ASP A 273 8.18 -2.83 18.13
CA ASP A 273 9.44 -3.53 18.29
C ASP A 273 9.44 -4.44 19.52
N TRP A 274 9.69 -5.74 19.33
CA TRP A 274 9.83 -6.71 20.40
C TRP A 274 11.30 -7.00 20.71
N LEU A 275 11.66 -6.79 21.96
CA LEU A 275 12.99 -7.08 22.51
C LEU A 275 12.86 -8.14 23.62
N GLY A 276 12.41 -9.33 23.24
CA GLY A 276 12.06 -10.40 24.18
C GLY A 276 10.64 -10.31 24.70
N GLY A 277 10.06 -11.44 25.07
CA GLY A 277 8.68 -11.58 25.52
C GLY A 277 7.75 -12.12 24.42
N GLY A 278 6.51 -11.66 24.40
CA GLY A 278 5.53 -12.15 23.42
C GLY A 278 4.12 -12.29 23.97
N ASN A 279 3.38 -13.34 23.53
CA ASN A 279 1.96 -13.49 23.82
C ASN A 279 1.19 -12.20 23.51
N THR A 280 1.44 -11.63 22.33
CA THR A 280 0.92 -10.32 21.94
C THR A 280 -0.10 -10.48 20.83
N ASN A 281 -1.27 -9.91 21.01
CA ASN A 281 -2.30 -9.80 19.98
C ASN A 281 -2.44 -8.34 19.55
N VAL A 282 -2.44 -8.10 18.25
CA VAL A 282 -2.71 -6.80 17.63
C VAL A 282 -3.87 -6.98 16.66
N ARG A 283 -5.01 -6.37 16.94
CA ARG A 283 -6.23 -6.56 16.16
C ARG A 283 -6.83 -5.24 15.71
N ASP A 284 -7.53 -5.28 14.58
CA ASP A 284 -8.28 -4.14 14.05
C ASP A 284 -7.49 -2.82 14.06
N SER A 285 -6.18 -2.89 13.83
CA SER A 285 -5.28 -1.75 14.02
C SER A 285 -4.85 -1.11 12.68
N PHE A 286 -4.30 0.09 12.77
CA PHE A 286 -3.75 0.82 11.64
C PHE A 286 -2.35 1.28 11.95
N PHE A 287 -1.40 0.96 11.09
CA PHE A 287 -0.02 1.41 11.20
C PHE A 287 0.42 2.10 9.93
N ARG A 288 0.88 3.33 10.05
CA ARG A 288 1.65 4.04 9.03
C ARG A 288 2.97 4.45 9.64
N THR A 289 4.03 3.84 9.15
CA THR A 289 5.40 4.04 9.63
C THR A 289 6.31 4.58 8.53
N SER A 290 7.50 5.03 8.86
CA SER A 290 8.54 5.27 7.89
C SER A 290 9.57 4.14 7.82
N ASP A 291 9.72 3.37 8.92
CA ASP A 291 10.56 2.19 8.98
C ASP A 291 9.69 0.94 9.18
N ASP A 292 10.20 -0.14 9.76
CA ASP A 292 9.48 -1.39 9.91
C ASP A 292 8.13 -1.22 10.60
N VAL A 293 7.09 -1.89 10.10
CA VAL A 293 5.80 -1.87 10.81
C VAL A 293 5.89 -2.71 12.06
N PHE A 294 6.46 -3.92 11.94
CA PHE A 294 6.71 -4.83 13.04
C PHE A 294 8.14 -5.34 12.98
N ALA A 295 8.84 -5.31 14.12
CA ALA A 295 10.20 -5.78 14.19
C ALA A 295 10.47 -6.63 15.44
N ILE A 296 11.15 -7.76 15.26
CA ILE A 296 11.72 -8.55 16.35
C ILE A 296 13.20 -8.21 16.40
N GLN A 297 13.59 -7.41 17.37
CA GLN A 297 14.94 -6.88 17.48
C GLN A 297 15.88 -7.78 18.32
N GLY A 298 15.33 -8.63 19.16
CA GLY A 298 16.13 -9.54 19.97
C GLY A 298 17.01 -8.83 21.01
N ASN A 299 18.14 -9.44 21.30
CA ASN A 299 19.11 -8.93 22.26
C ASN A 299 20.15 -8.07 21.54
N TRP A 300 19.97 -6.79 21.57
CA TRP A 300 20.78 -5.87 20.79
C TRP A 300 22.11 -5.51 21.44
N ASP A 301 23.18 -6.03 20.89
CA ASP A 301 24.56 -5.70 21.24
C ASP A 301 25.18 -4.67 20.24
N GLY A 302 24.41 -4.23 19.25
CA GLY A 302 24.87 -3.30 18.23
C GLY A 302 25.04 -1.88 18.73
N TYR A 303 25.64 -1.03 17.93
CA TYR A 303 25.83 0.41 18.15
C TYR A 303 26.49 0.80 19.48
N GLY A 304 27.33 -0.08 20.06
CA GLY A 304 28.11 0.24 21.27
C GLY A 304 27.33 0.33 22.57
N HIS A 305 26.05 -0.01 22.58
CA HIS A 305 25.22 0.08 23.78
C HIS A 305 25.19 -1.21 24.59
N ALA A 306 25.27 -1.04 25.89
CA ALA A 306 25.11 -2.15 26.81
C ALA A 306 23.74 -2.79 26.65
N ASN A 307 23.73 -4.11 26.47
CA ASN A 307 22.61 -5.01 26.35
C ASN A 307 21.26 -4.47 26.81
N MET A 308 20.30 -4.32 25.91
CA MET A 308 18.99 -3.79 26.23
C MET A 308 18.12 -4.77 27.01
N VAL A 309 18.32 -6.06 26.82
CA VAL A 309 17.64 -7.13 27.61
C VAL A 309 18.68 -8.10 28.11
N LYS A 310 18.83 -8.23 29.45
CA LYS A 310 19.71 -9.21 30.09
C LYS A 310 18.92 -10.05 31.10
N PRO A 311 18.96 -11.38 31.06
CA PRO A 311 19.47 -12.18 29.93
C PRO A 311 18.61 -11.98 28.65
N GLY A 312 19.13 -12.36 27.49
CA GLY A 312 18.35 -12.40 26.26
C GLY A 312 17.09 -13.26 26.43
N GLN A 313 16.01 -12.88 25.79
CA GLN A 313 14.72 -13.55 25.92
C GLN A 313 14.18 -13.93 24.55
N ASP A 314 13.48 -15.05 24.50
CA ASP A 314 12.75 -15.48 23.32
C ASP A 314 11.61 -14.51 22.99
N VAL A 315 11.23 -14.45 21.72
CA VAL A 315 10.03 -13.76 21.26
C VAL A 315 9.08 -14.80 20.68
N ALA A 316 7.88 -14.94 21.27
CA ALA A 316 6.97 -15.98 20.83
C ALA A 316 5.50 -15.57 20.91
N ASN A 317 4.65 -16.26 20.11
CA ASN A 317 3.20 -16.12 20.16
C ASN A 317 2.76 -14.68 19.84
N ILE A 318 3.11 -14.18 18.69
CA ILE A 318 2.65 -12.88 18.19
C ILE A 318 1.56 -13.13 17.15
N LEU A 319 0.41 -12.51 17.34
CA LEU A 319 -0.68 -12.51 16.38
C LEU A 319 -1.03 -11.08 15.97
N VAL A 320 -0.91 -10.79 14.68
CA VAL A 320 -1.42 -9.55 14.07
C VAL A 320 -2.52 -9.93 13.10
N GLU A 321 -3.71 -9.36 13.26
CA GLU A 321 -4.85 -9.68 12.41
C GLU A 321 -5.80 -8.50 12.18
N HIS A 322 -6.60 -8.56 11.09
CA HIS A 322 -7.63 -7.58 10.71
C HIS A 322 -7.11 -6.12 10.66
N SER A 323 -5.85 -5.94 10.30
CA SER A 323 -5.18 -4.65 10.40
C SER A 323 -4.86 -4.07 9.02
N VAL A 324 -4.64 -2.76 8.98
CA VAL A 324 -4.18 -2.03 7.80
C VAL A 324 -2.77 -1.53 8.06
N LEU A 325 -1.83 -2.00 7.28
CA LEU A 325 -0.40 -1.85 7.53
C LEU A 325 0.28 -1.14 6.37
N SER A 326 1.15 -0.19 6.66
CA SER A 326 1.85 0.59 5.64
C SER A 326 3.18 1.12 6.17
N THR A 327 4.22 1.08 5.35
CA THR A 327 5.51 1.71 5.62
C THR A 327 6.01 2.47 4.42
N SER A 328 6.87 3.48 4.63
CA SER A 328 7.42 4.26 3.53
C SER A 328 8.75 3.74 2.99
N ILE A 329 9.59 3.14 3.82
CA ILE A 329 10.96 2.79 3.39
C ILE A 329 11.44 1.42 3.86
N SER A 330 10.62 0.59 4.52
CA SER A 330 11.11 -0.64 5.14
C SER A 330 10.13 -1.81 5.03
N ASN A 331 10.16 -2.73 5.98
CA ASN A 331 9.43 -3.98 5.93
C ASN A 331 8.08 -3.89 6.62
N ILE A 332 7.15 -4.73 6.19
CA ILE A 332 5.93 -4.96 6.97
C ILE A 332 6.26 -5.78 8.20
N PHE A 333 7.09 -6.80 8.06
CA PHE A 333 7.57 -7.58 9.20
C PHE A 333 9.06 -7.89 9.06
N ARG A 334 9.84 -7.60 10.08
CA ARG A 334 11.27 -7.93 10.13
C ARG A 334 11.62 -8.73 11.38
N ALA A 335 12.55 -9.66 11.25
CA ALA A 335 13.20 -10.33 12.36
C ALA A 335 14.72 -10.30 12.20
N GLY A 336 15.44 -9.91 13.25
CA GLY A 336 16.89 -9.71 13.23
C GLY A 336 17.30 -8.39 12.55
N TRP A 337 18.40 -7.80 12.97
CA TRP A 337 19.10 -6.65 12.39
C TRP A 337 20.02 -5.96 13.38
N PRO A 338 21.23 -5.93 13.12
CA PRO A 338 22.21 -6.95 12.71
C PRO A 338 22.48 -7.95 13.83
N GLU A 339 21.56 -8.13 14.71
CA GLU A 339 21.74 -8.67 16.05
C GLU A 339 21.29 -10.10 16.20
N LYS A 340 21.77 -10.67 17.30
CA LYS A 340 21.49 -12.01 17.77
C LYS A 340 20.13 -12.05 18.42
N ILE A 341 19.07 -12.37 17.66
CA ILE A 341 17.82 -12.78 18.28
C ILE A 341 18.03 -14.15 18.93
N PHE A 342 17.39 -14.36 20.09
CA PHE A 342 17.55 -15.58 20.85
C PHE A 342 16.86 -16.77 20.17
N ASN A 343 15.55 -16.88 20.38
CA ASN A 343 14.66 -17.77 19.64
C ASN A 343 13.40 -16.98 19.30
N SER A 344 12.73 -17.37 18.23
CA SER A 344 11.44 -16.77 17.88
C SER A 344 10.50 -17.81 17.28
N HIS A 345 9.28 -17.89 17.82
CA HIS A 345 8.36 -18.95 17.48
C HIS A 345 6.93 -18.45 17.38
N ASN A 346 6.17 -19.08 16.48
CA ASN A 346 4.72 -18.88 16.38
C ASN A 346 4.34 -17.41 16.18
N ILE A 347 4.79 -16.86 15.06
CA ILE A 347 4.54 -15.48 14.65
C ILE A 347 3.56 -15.49 13.47
N THR A 348 2.41 -14.86 13.65
CA THR A 348 1.35 -14.85 12.63
C THR A 348 0.91 -13.44 12.28
N LEU A 349 0.93 -13.13 10.99
CA LEU A 349 0.27 -11.97 10.39
C LEU A 349 -0.82 -12.48 9.44
N ARG A 350 -2.07 -12.13 9.70
CA ARG A 350 -3.19 -12.63 8.87
C ARG A 350 -4.34 -11.66 8.72
N ASP A 351 -5.21 -11.95 7.75
CA ASP A 351 -6.49 -11.27 7.53
C ASP A 351 -6.32 -9.73 7.47
N SER A 352 -5.23 -9.27 6.83
CA SER A 352 -4.80 -7.87 6.90
C SER A 352 -4.51 -7.27 5.52
N ASP A 353 -4.68 -5.96 5.41
CA ASP A 353 -4.38 -5.20 4.21
C ASP A 353 -2.99 -4.57 4.32
N ILE A 354 -2.18 -4.77 3.30
CA ILE A 354 -0.84 -4.20 3.20
C ILE A 354 -0.89 -3.11 2.14
N LEU A 355 -0.67 -1.87 2.58
CA LEU A 355 -0.70 -0.71 1.72
C LEU A 355 0.72 -0.23 1.47
N HIS A 356 1.12 -0.19 0.20
CA HIS A 356 2.38 0.40 -0.20
C HIS A 356 3.56 -0.20 0.58
N GLY A 357 3.70 -1.52 0.47
CA GLY A 357 4.67 -2.30 1.23
C GLY A 357 6.11 -2.07 0.81
N GLY A 358 6.79 -1.18 1.48
CA GLY A 358 8.23 -0.97 1.46
C GLY A 358 8.82 -0.54 0.10
N ILE A 359 9.19 0.72 -0.02
CA ILE A 359 9.76 1.27 -1.28
C ILE A 359 11.29 1.27 -1.23
N GLY A 360 11.85 0.95 -0.11
CA GLY A 360 13.14 0.93 0.04
C GLY A 360 14.12 1.59 0.48
N SER A 361 15.25 1.86 0.73
CA SER A 361 16.25 1.08 1.42
C SER A 361 17.31 1.99 2.03
N CYS A 362 17.49 1.91 3.32
CA CYS A 362 18.77 2.23 3.96
C CYS A 362 19.71 1.01 4.00
N GLY A 363 19.41 -0.05 3.26
CA GLY A 363 20.13 -1.32 3.31
C GLY A 363 19.73 -2.28 2.19
N PRO A 364 19.75 -3.59 2.42
CA PRO A 364 19.31 -4.57 1.44
C PRO A 364 17.85 -4.37 1.03
N PRO A 365 17.41 -4.96 -0.08
CA PRO A 365 16.02 -4.83 -0.52
C PRO A 365 15.09 -5.32 0.58
N PHE A 366 14.02 -4.57 0.83
CA PHE A 366 13.01 -4.87 1.83
C PHE A 366 11.78 -5.53 1.20
N GLY A 367 10.92 -6.11 1.99
CA GLY A 367 9.77 -6.82 1.49
C GLY A 367 8.62 -6.94 2.49
N LEU A 368 7.68 -7.81 2.18
CA LEU A 368 6.63 -8.18 3.11
C LEU A 368 7.25 -8.78 4.39
N PHE A 369 8.26 -9.62 4.22
CA PHE A 369 8.99 -10.21 5.34
C PHE A 369 10.49 -10.21 5.08
N THR A 370 11.26 -9.78 6.08
CA THR A 370 12.72 -9.87 6.10
C THR A 370 13.20 -10.58 7.35
N PHE A 371 14.06 -11.56 7.17
CA PHE A 371 14.84 -12.16 8.23
C PHE A 371 16.33 -11.97 7.93
N TRP A 372 16.99 -11.25 8.81
CA TRP A 372 18.43 -11.05 8.65
C TRP A 372 19.19 -11.56 9.86
N GLY A 373 19.70 -12.77 9.74
CA GLY A 373 20.53 -13.43 10.73
C GLY A 373 22.02 -13.28 10.46
N ALA A 374 22.48 -12.07 10.11
CA ALA A 374 23.89 -11.80 9.92
C ALA A 374 24.71 -12.09 11.18
N ASP A 375 25.93 -12.56 11.02
CA ASP A 375 26.98 -12.69 12.03
C ASP A 375 26.59 -13.36 13.36
N GLY A 376 25.88 -14.48 13.30
CA GLY A 376 25.75 -15.36 14.46
C GLY A 376 24.46 -15.27 15.23
N ALA A 377 23.35 -14.93 14.57
CA ALA A 377 22.03 -15.27 15.10
C ALA A 377 21.98 -16.78 15.37
N LYS A 378 22.20 -17.14 16.61
CA LYS A 378 22.10 -18.51 17.10
C LYS A 378 20.72 -18.63 17.72
N GLY A 379 20.04 -19.67 17.42
CA GLY A 379 18.76 -19.95 18.01
C GLY A 379 17.85 -20.70 17.06
N ASP A 380 16.72 -21.12 17.53
CA ASP A 380 15.67 -21.73 16.75
C ASP A 380 14.61 -20.67 16.42
N HIS A 381 14.35 -20.50 15.12
CA HIS A 381 13.41 -19.50 14.61
C HIS A 381 12.42 -20.20 13.69
N SER A 382 11.16 -20.31 14.12
CA SER A 382 10.20 -21.17 13.45
C SER A 382 8.75 -20.74 13.56
N GLY A 383 7.90 -21.27 12.68
CA GLY A 383 6.45 -21.05 12.76
C GLY A 383 6.03 -19.63 12.37
N TYR A 384 6.64 -19.06 11.33
CA TYR A 384 6.23 -17.78 10.76
C TYR A 384 5.12 -18.01 9.72
N THR A 385 3.96 -17.42 9.96
CA THR A 385 2.79 -17.56 9.09
C THR A 385 2.30 -16.20 8.62
N PHE A 386 2.24 -16.04 7.30
CA PHE A 386 1.69 -14.87 6.60
C PHE A 386 0.52 -15.35 5.75
N GLU A 387 -0.71 -15.04 6.15
CA GLU A 387 -1.88 -15.61 5.47
C GLU A 387 -3.05 -14.64 5.34
N ASN A 388 -3.83 -14.81 4.25
CA ASN A 388 -5.00 -13.99 3.95
C ASN A 388 -4.61 -12.50 3.91
N LEU A 389 -3.65 -12.14 3.06
CA LEU A 389 -3.14 -10.77 2.94
C LEU A 389 -3.52 -10.19 1.58
N TRP A 390 -3.99 -8.94 1.58
CA TRP A 390 -4.31 -8.18 0.38
C TRP A 390 -3.28 -7.05 0.23
N LEU A 391 -2.51 -7.12 -0.85
CA LEU A 391 -1.45 -6.18 -1.17
C LEU A 391 -1.88 -5.29 -2.34
N ASP A 392 -1.86 -3.98 -2.18
CA ASP A 392 -2.05 -3.07 -3.33
C ASP A 392 -0.78 -2.98 -4.17
N ASP A 393 0.35 -3.08 -3.50
CA ASP A 393 1.67 -2.89 -4.06
C ASP A 393 2.68 -3.68 -3.23
N TRP A 394 3.64 -4.33 -3.88
CA TRP A 394 4.68 -5.09 -3.19
C TRP A 394 6.03 -4.97 -3.87
N TYR A 395 7.03 -4.71 -3.07
CA TYR A 395 8.38 -4.53 -3.54
C TYR A 395 9.12 -5.86 -3.69
N SER A 396 9.09 -6.66 -2.65
CA SER A 396 9.61 -8.03 -2.59
C SER A 396 8.70 -8.87 -1.71
N LEU A 397 8.56 -10.17 -1.99
CA LEU A 397 7.82 -11.07 -1.11
C LEU A 397 8.60 -11.33 0.17
N LEU A 398 9.88 -11.68 0.04
CA LEU A 398 10.73 -12.03 1.18
C LEU A 398 12.20 -11.72 0.91
N GLN A 399 12.91 -11.43 2.00
CA GLN A 399 14.38 -11.32 2.04
C GLN A 399 14.85 -12.09 3.27
N ILE A 400 15.28 -13.33 3.09
CA ILE A 400 15.67 -14.20 4.18
C ILE A 400 17.13 -14.58 4.00
N GLU A 401 17.97 -14.23 4.98
CA GLU A 401 19.37 -14.63 5.04
C GLU A 401 19.70 -15.17 6.43
N GLN A 402 20.20 -16.39 6.49
CA GLN A 402 20.64 -17.04 7.72
C GLN A 402 21.84 -17.93 7.49
N GLU A 403 22.96 -17.64 8.11
CA GLU A 403 24.18 -18.41 7.98
C GLU A 403 24.20 -19.67 8.86
N GLN A 404 23.59 -19.61 10.02
CA GLN A 404 23.55 -20.72 10.97
C GLN A 404 22.26 -21.55 10.83
N PRO A 405 22.27 -22.86 11.13
CA PRO A 405 21.05 -23.67 11.19
C PRO A 405 20.06 -23.14 12.25
N GLY A 406 18.77 -23.39 12.05
CA GLY A 406 17.73 -23.06 13.03
C GLY A 406 16.62 -22.13 12.50
N LEU A 407 16.62 -21.85 11.19
CA LEU A 407 15.57 -21.04 10.58
C LEU A 407 14.69 -21.92 9.67
N HIS A 408 13.42 -22.15 10.05
CA HIS A 408 12.53 -23.06 9.34
C HIS A 408 11.05 -22.78 9.59
N GLY A 409 10.18 -23.43 8.82
CA GLY A 409 8.74 -23.39 9.06
C GLY A 409 8.08 -22.06 8.67
N PHE A 410 8.32 -21.58 7.45
CA PHE A 410 7.70 -20.39 6.89
C PHE A 410 6.52 -20.75 6.01
N THR A 411 5.40 -20.08 6.22
CA THR A 411 4.20 -20.23 5.40
C THR A 411 3.73 -18.88 4.89
N PHE A 412 3.68 -18.74 3.57
CA PHE A 412 3.04 -17.63 2.85
C PHE A 412 1.82 -18.21 2.13
N ARG A 413 0.62 -17.88 2.60
CA ARG A 413 -0.62 -18.49 2.10
C ARG A 413 -1.72 -17.47 1.87
N ASN A 414 -2.45 -17.63 0.75
CA ASN A 414 -3.55 -16.73 0.41
C ASN A 414 -3.11 -15.27 0.40
N ILE A 415 -2.15 -14.96 -0.46
CA ILE A 415 -1.66 -13.59 -0.64
C ILE A 415 -2.09 -13.13 -2.02
N TRP A 416 -2.87 -12.06 -2.06
CA TRP A 416 -3.44 -11.49 -3.26
C TRP A 416 -2.92 -10.08 -3.48
N ALA A 417 -2.05 -9.93 -4.48
CA ALA A 417 -1.50 -8.64 -4.87
C ALA A 417 -2.18 -8.12 -6.14
N LEU A 418 -2.25 -6.80 -6.26
CA LEU A 418 -2.72 -6.16 -7.49
C LEU A 418 -1.73 -6.40 -8.64
N GLY A 419 -2.25 -6.72 -9.78
CA GLY A 419 -1.76 -6.75 -11.15
C GLY A 419 -0.29 -7.04 -11.49
N GLN A 420 0.67 -6.93 -10.57
CA GLN A 420 2.09 -6.94 -10.89
C GLN A 420 2.91 -7.93 -10.07
N PRO A 421 3.96 -8.55 -10.68
CA PRO A 421 4.95 -9.27 -9.89
C PRO A 421 5.73 -8.31 -8.98
N PRO A 422 6.38 -8.82 -7.93
CA PRO A 422 7.27 -8.01 -7.11
C PRO A 422 8.34 -7.33 -7.96
N LEU A 423 8.65 -6.06 -7.64
CA LEU A 423 9.59 -5.26 -8.42
C LEU A 423 11.06 -5.66 -8.19
N VAL A 424 11.34 -6.28 -7.05
CA VAL A 424 12.70 -6.71 -6.65
C VAL A 424 12.72 -8.21 -6.44
N THR A 425 13.81 -8.82 -6.86
CA THR A 425 14.05 -10.25 -6.65
C THR A 425 14.05 -10.57 -5.16
N SER A 426 13.16 -11.45 -4.75
CA SER A 426 13.17 -12.05 -3.42
C SER A 426 14.41 -12.91 -3.21
N MET A 427 14.88 -13.02 -1.98
CA MET A 427 16.09 -13.78 -1.64
C MET A 427 15.82 -14.81 -0.54
N LEU A 428 16.35 -16.00 -0.73
CA LEU A 428 16.43 -17.05 0.26
C LEU A 428 17.87 -17.55 0.27
N LYS A 429 18.63 -17.22 1.33
CA LYS A 429 20.07 -17.48 1.38
C LYS A 429 20.49 -18.15 2.68
N GLY A 430 21.36 -19.15 2.59
CA GLY A 430 22.01 -19.82 3.73
C GLY A 430 21.22 -21.01 4.27
N GLN A 431 21.23 -21.23 5.57
CA GLN A 431 20.67 -22.42 6.21
C GLN A 431 19.17 -22.26 6.55
N VAL A 432 18.34 -22.18 5.50
CA VAL A 432 16.90 -21.99 5.60
C VAL A 432 16.17 -23.20 5.03
N THR A 433 15.20 -23.72 5.76
CA THR A 433 14.42 -24.90 5.35
C THR A 433 12.93 -24.70 5.57
N ASP A 434 12.12 -25.55 4.94
CA ASP A 434 10.67 -25.65 5.17
C ASP A 434 9.91 -24.33 4.88
N LEU A 435 10.09 -23.79 3.67
CA LEU A 435 9.35 -22.64 3.17
C LEU A 435 8.20 -23.09 2.26
N HIS A 436 6.96 -22.70 2.62
CA HIS A 436 5.76 -22.99 1.85
C HIS A 436 5.14 -21.72 1.25
N ILE A 437 4.92 -21.72 -0.05
CA ILE A 437 4.23 -20.66 -0.81
C ILE A 437 2.95 -21.26 -1.40
N ALA A 438 1.79 -20.91 -0.84
CA ALA A 438 0.51 -21.53 -1.17
C ALA A 438 -0.54 -20.48 -1.55
N ASN A 439 -1.13 -20.58 -2.73
CA ASN A 439 -2.11 -19.61 -3.23
C ASN A 439 -1.64 -18.15 -3.13
N VAL A 440 -0.44 -17.89 -3.57
CA VAL A 440 0.07 -16.52 -3.77
C VAL A 440 -0.15 -16.15 -5.22
N LYS A 441 -0.70 -14.97 -5.47
CA LYS A 441 -0.95 -14.48 -6.83
C LYS A 441 -0.91 -12.97 -6.93
N TYR A 442 -0.70 -12.47 -8.15
CA TYR A 442 -0.88 -11.07 -8.51
C TYR A 442 -1.83 -10.99 -9.72
N GLY A 443 -2.86 -10.17 -9.61
CA GLY A 443 -3.96 -10.15 -10.56
C GLY A 443 -4.61 -11.53 -10.69
N GLN A 444 -4.43 -12.18 -11.84
CA GLN A 444 -4.87 -13.55 -12.09
C GLN A 444 -3.73 -14.56 -12.20
N THR A 445 -2.48 -14.11 -12.07
CA THR A 445 -1.28 -14.95 -12.20
C THR A 445 -0.96 -15.65 -10.88
N ALA A 446 -1.03 -16.97 -10.87
CA ALA A 446 -0.66 -17.77 -9.70
C ALA A 446 0.86 -17.97 -9.64
N VAL A 447 1.41 -17.87 -8.45
CA VAL A 447 2.84 -18.15 -8.16
C VAL A 447 3.00 -19.64 -7.88
N LEU A 448 3.57 -20.36 -8.84
CA LEU A 448 3.76 -21.81 -8.78
C LEU A 448 5.26 -22.22 -8.92
N SER A 449 6.14 -21.25 -9.05
CA SER A 449 7.58 -21.45 -9.12
C SER A 449 8.33 -20.13 -8.88
N ASN A 450 9.63 -20.20 -8.73
CA ASN A 450 10.51 -19.03 -8.62
C ASN A 450 10.43 -18.09 -9.84
N ALA A 451 9.88 -18.55 -10.96
CA ALA A 451 9.78 -17.73 -12.16
C ALA A 451 8.66 -16.68 -12.10
N GLN A 452 7.55 -16.96 -11.39
CA GLN A 452 6.46 -16.00 -11.25
C GLN A 452 6.73 -14.96 -10.14
N VAL A 453 7.41 -15.37 -9.07
CA VAL A 453 7.98 -14.43 -8.10
C VAL A 453 9.49 -14.58 -8.20
N PRO A 454 10.19 -13.61 -8.80
CA PRO A 454 11.66 -13.71 -8.91
C PRO A 454 12.26 -13.99 -7.54
N LEU A 455 12.76 -15.22 -7.34
CA LEU A 455 13.32 -15.70 -6.08
C LEU A 455 14.67 -16.36 -6.31
N ALA A 456 15.71 -15.74 -5.79
CA ALA A 456 17.04 -16.31 -5.75
C ALA A 456 17.18 -17.23 -4.52
N VAL A 457 17.53 -18.49 -4.74
CA VAL A 457 17.79 -19.47 -3.67
C VAL A 457 19.26 -19.86 -3.73
N THR A 458 20.02 -19.53 -2.70
CA THR A 458 21.49 -19.64 -2.68
C THR A 458 22.01 -20.09 -1.31
N GLY A 459 23.33 -20.37 -1.22
CA GLY A 459 24.01 -20.61 0.05
C GLY A 459 23.57 -21.87 0.80
N GLY A 460 22.94 -22.84 0.13
CA GLY A 460 22.46 -24.07 0.76
C GLY A 460 21.00 -24.03 1.23
N ALA A 461 20.28 -22.95 0.98
CA ALA A 461 18.86 -22.86 1.31
C ALA A 461 18.04 -23.90 0.53
N GLN A 462 17.03 -24.46 1.18
CA GLN A 462 16.11 -25.41 0.55
C GLN A 462 15.17 -24.66 -0.41
N GLN A 463 14.88 -25.28 -1.56
CA GLN A 463 13.89 -24.74 -2.49
C GLN A 463 12.50 -24.69 -1.84
N PRO A 464 11.74 -23.61 -2.01
CA PRO A 464 10.39 -23.54 -1.51
C PRO A 464 9.46 -24.60 -2.14
N SER A 465 8.45 -25.01 -1.41
CA SER A 465 7.31 -25.72 -1.98
C SER A 465 6.24 -24.75 -2.46
N TYR A 466 5.56 -25.09 -3.56
CA TYR A 466 4.52 -24.26 -4.16
C TYR A 466 3.20 -25.03 -4.25
N THR A 467 2.09 -24.38 -3.87
CA THR A 467 0.76 -24.95 -3.96
C THR A 467 -0.22 -23.92 -4.57
N ALA A 468 -1.00 -24.38 -5.53
CA ALA A 468 -2.05 -23.55 -6.14
C ALA A 468 -3.21 -23.28 -5.18
N ALA A 469 -4.09 -22.34 -5.56
CA ALA A 469 -5.36 -22.12 -4.87
C ALA A 469 -6.18 -23.40 -4.75
N ASP A 470 -6.93 -23.50 -3.67
CA ASP A 470 -7.90 -24.59 -3.49
C ASP A 470 -8.89 -24.59 -4.68
N PRO A 471 -9.02 -25.70 -5.42
CA PRO A 471 -9.89 -25.78 -6.59
C PRO A 471 -11.37 -25.52 -6.26
N ARG A 472 -11.78 -25.61 -4.98
CA ARG A 472 -13.15 -25.32 -4.54
C ARG A 472 -13.49 -23.83 -4.54
N VAL A 473 -12.48 -22.93 -4.49
CA VAL A 473 -12.68 -21.48 -4.43
C VAL A 473 -11.82 -20.71 -5.43
N ARG A 474 -11.12 -21.39 -6.32
CA ARG A 474 -10.20 -20.74 -7.26
C ARG A 474 -10.89 -19.62 -8.04
N ALA A 475 -10.43 -18.39 -7.86
CA ALA A 475 -10.89 -17.22 -8.61
C ALA A 475 -10.07 -17.04 -9.89
N ALA A 476 -10.78 -17.00 -11.02
CA ALA A 476 -10.29 -16.59 -12.33
C ALA A 476 -11.48 -16.20 -13.20
N PHE A 477 -11.30 -15.27 -14.12
CA PHE A 477 -12.41 -14.79 -14.96
C PHE A 477 -11.95 -14.25 -16.32
N GLN A 478 -12.93 -14.10 -17.21
CA GLN A 478 -12.78 -13.47 -18.52
C GLN A 478 -13.79 -12.33 -18.67
N VAL A 479 -13.44 -11.35 -19.48
CA VAL A 479 -14.29 -10.23 -19.88
C VAL A 479 -14.54 -10.31 -21.39
N ILE A 480 -15.80 -10.25 -21.79
CA ILE A 480 -16.20 -10.39 -23.19
C ILE A 480 -17.14 -9.24 -23.58
N PRO A 481 -16.78 -8.40 -24.55
CA PRO A 481 -15.48 -8.36 -25.26
C PRO A 481 -14.33 -7.96 -24.33
N ALA A 482 -13.10 -8.31 -24.68
CA ALA A 482 -11.89 -8.02 -23.87
C ALA A 482 -11.60 -6.52 -23.76
N VAL A 483 -12.00 -5.76 -24.77
CA VAL A 483 -11.91 -4.29 -24.83
C VAL A 483 -13.31 -3.74 -24.90
N LEU A 484 -13.61 -2.77 -24.07
CA LEU A 484 -14.91 -2.10 -24.00
C LEU A 484 -14.89 -0.74 -24.68
N GLN A 485 -16.04 -0.35 -25.19
CA GLN A 485 -16.33 1.01 -25.61
C GLN A 485 -17.45 1.56 -24.72
N PRO A 486 -17.57 2.89 -24.57
CA PRO A 486 -18.72 3.48 -23.92
C PRO A 486 -20.03 2.94 -24.47
N GLY A 487 -20.99 2.63 -23.60
CA GLY A 487 -22.26 2.07 -24.00
C GLY A 487 -22.29 0.55 -24.21
N VAL A 488 -21.15 -0.10 -24.30
CA VAL A 488 -21.09 -1.56 -24.48
C VAL A 488 -21.36 -2.29 -23.19
N THR A 489 -22.29 -3.24 -23.20
CA THR A 489 -22.52 -4.15 -22.08
C THR A 489 -21.61 -5.36 -22.21
N ALA A 490 -20.65 -5.48 -21.30
CA ALA A 490 -19.76 -6.63 -21.21
C ALA A 490 -20.36 -7.79 -20.45
N THR A 491 -19.90 -8.99 -20.76
CA THR A 491 -20.12 -10.19 -19.97
C THR A 491 -18.85 -10.51 -19.17
N PHE A 492 -19.00 -10.60 -17.86
CA PHE A 492 -17.97 -11.06 -16.94
C PHE A 492 -18.27 -12.50 -16.56
N ALA A 493 -17.37 -13.40 -16.89
CA ALA A 493 -17.57 -14.85 -16.73
C ALA A 493 -16.45 -15.42 -15.85
N ALA A 494 -16.80 -15.84 -14.65
CA ALA A 494 -15.89 -16.57 -13.77
C ALA A 494 -15.64 -17.97 -14.31
N VAL A 495 -14.46 -18.53 -14.03
CA VAL A 495 -14.19 -19.95 -14.22
C VAL A 495 -14.92 -20.71 -13.11
N ALA A 496 -15.70 -21.71 -13.47
CA ALA A 496 -16.43 -22.52 -12.49
C ALA A 496 -15.43 -23.28 -11.60
N THR A 497 -15.68 -23.25 -10.30
CA THR A 497 -14.89 -24.03 -9.32
C THR A 497 -15.39 -25.48 -9.22
N ALA A 498 -14.60 -26.31 -8.53
CA ALA A 498 -15.02 -27.68 -8.22
C ALA A 498 -16.17 -27.75 -7.19
N ASN A 499 -16.51 -26.65 -6.53
CA ASN A 499 -17.57 -26.55 -5.54
C ASN A 499 -18.82 -25.89 -6.14
N SER A 500 -19.91 -26.66 -6.29
CA SER A 500 -21.19 -26.14 -6.80
C SER A 500 -21.88 -25.13 -5.87
N HIS A 501 -21.44 -25.01 -4.62
CA HIS A 501 -21.96 -24.06 -3.64
C HIS A 501 -21.09 -22.80 -3.50
N ALA A 502 -20.03 -22.66 -4.29
CA ALA A 502 -19.19 -21.46 -4.30
C ALA A 502 -20.01 -20.22 -4.65
N ARG A 503 -19.75 -19.13 -3.97
CA ARG A 503 -20.35 -17.83 -4.25
C ARG A 503 -19.37 -16.96 -4.99
N TYR A 504 -19.85 -16.25 -5.99
CA TYR A 504 -19.07 -15.36 -6.85
C TYR A 504 -19.56 -13.94 -6.62
N GLN A 505 -18.72 -13.08 -6.06
CA GLN A 505 -19.00 -11.66 -5.83
C GLN A 505 -18.10 -10.83 -6.74
N TRP A 506 -18.72 -9.96 -7.52
CA TRP A 506 -18.03 -9.06 -8.44
C TRP A 506 -18.01 -7.63 -7.91
N PHE A 507 -16.90 -6.96 -8.12
CA PHE A 507 -16.71 -5.52 -7.93
C PHE A 507 -16.20 -4.98 -9.26
N PHE A 508 -16.93 -4.05 -9.88
CA PHE A 508 -16.60 -3.60 -11.25
C PHE A 508 -15.65 -2.40 -11.29
N GLY A 509 -15.24 -1.86 -10.13
CA GLY A 509 -14.35 -0.71 -10.06
C GLY A 509 -15.04 0.65 -10.27
N ASP A 510 -16.32 0.66 -10.61
CA ASP A 510 -17.17 1.85 -10.70
C ASP A 510 -18.06 2.05 -9.46
N GLY A 511 -17.81 1.29 -8.40
CA GLY A 511 -18.58 1.29 -7.16
C GLY A 511 -19.80 0.36 -7.19
N THR A 512 -20.07 -0.29 -8.31
CA THR A 512 -21.16 -1.27 -8.44
C THR A 512 -20.68 -2.69 -8.23
N THR A 513 -21.58 -3.57 -7.89
CA THR A 513 -21.30 -4.99 -7.61
C THR A 513 -22.36 -5.90 -8.20
N ALA A 514 -22.01 -7.16 -8.42
CA ALA A 514 -22.97 -8.20 -8.81
C ALA A 514 -22.59 -9.57 -8.23
N GLN A 515 -23.53 -10.52 -8.29
CA GLN A 515 -23.30 -11.90 -7.85
C GLN A 515 -23.62 -12.89 -8.97
N GLY A 516 -22.85 -13.95 -9.03
CA GLY A 516 -23.09 -15.06 -9.96
C GLY A 516 -21.86 -15.45 -10.78
N LEU A 517 -21.93 -16.67 -11.34
CA LEU A 517 -20.85 -17.22 -12.17
C LEU A 517 -20.63 -16.41 -13.47
N ARG A 518 -21.72 -15.87 -14.02
CA ARG A 518 -21.70 -15.03 -15.22
C ARG A 518 -22.64 -13.85 -15.02
N VAL A 519 -22.12 -12.64 -15.21
CA VAL A 519 -22.85 -11.40 -15.01
C VAL A 519 -22.64 -10.46 -16.19
N ARG A 520 -23.57 -9.52 -16.38
CA ARG A 520 -23.46 -8.47 -17.40
C ARG A 520 -23.32 -7.12 -16.71
N HIS A 521 -22.44 -6.30 -17.23
CA HIS A 521 -22.23 -4.95 -16.70
C HIS A 521 -21.97 -3.93 -17.83
N ARG A 522 -22.43 -2.70 -17.62
CA ARG A 522 -22.18 -1.55 -18.47
C ARG A 522 -21.72 -0.40 -17.57
N TYR A 523 -20.63 0.22 -17.96
CA TYR A 523 -20.06 1.32 -17.19
C TYR A 523 -20.82 2.62 -17.47
N VAL A 524 -21.51 3.13 -16.45
CA VAL A 524 -22.31 4.36 -16.51
C VAL A 524 -22.13 5.17 -15.22
N ASP A 525 -22.27 6.50 -15.32
CA ASP A 525 -22.33 7.38 -14.16
C ASP A 525 -23.67 7.27 -13.41
N ALA A 526 -23.83 8.04 -12.34
CA ALA A 526 -25.05 8.06 -11.54
C ALA A 526 -26.29 8.58 -12.31
N GLN A 527 -26.10 9.24 -13.46
CA GLN A 527 -27.11 9.75 -14.36
C GLN A 527 -27.43 8.77 -15.49
N GLY A 528 -26.69 7.65 -15.58
CA GLY A 528 -26.82 6.66 -16.65
C GLY A 528 -26.05 7.02 -17.93
N THR A 529 -25.15 8.01 -17.86
CA THR A 529 -24.26 8.38 -18.97
C THR A 529 -23.12 7.36 -19.06
N ASP A 530 -22.74 6.98 -20.27
CA ASP A 530 -21.64 6.04 -20.48
C ASP A 530 -20.31 6.64 -20.02
N LEU A 531 -19.61 5.90 -19.19
CA LEU A 531 -18.27 6.26 -18.73
C LEU A 531 -17.23 5.78 -19.74
N ASP A 532 -16.26 6.62 -19.99
CA ASP A 532 -15.06 6.26 -20.74
C ASP A 532 -13.83 6.12 -19.81
N ALA A 533 -12.71 5.79 -20.42
CA ALA A 533 -11.47 5.57 -19.70
C ALA A 533 -10.92 6.82 -18.98
N THR A 534 -11.29 8.02 -19.41
CA THR A 534 -10.79 9.27 -18.82
C THR A 534 -11.46 9.59 -17.50
N GLU A 535 -12.67 9.05 -17.27
CA GLU A 535 -13.46 9.28 -16.06
C GLU A 535 -13.23 8.21 -14.98
N ALA A 536 -12.57 7.12 -15.36
CA ALA A 536 -12.13 6.09 -14.41
C ALA A 536 -10.86 6.54 -13.69
N ASN A 537 -10.85 6.63 -12.38
CA ASN A 537 -9.71 6.85 -11.46
C ASN A 537 -8.42 7.53 -12.01
N GLY A 538 -8.50 8.32 -13.08
CA GLY A 538 -7.39 9.01 -13.74
C GLY A 538 -6.46 8.12 -14.58
N ALA A 539 -6.60 6.80 -14.55
CA ALA A 539 -5.73 5.85 -15.27
C ALA A 539 -6.42 5.17 -16.45
N GLY A 540 -7.62 5.60 -16.81
CA GLY A 540 -8.34 5.05 -17.96
C GLY A 540 -8.86 3.62 -17.78
N ARG A 541 -9.06 3.14 -16.55
CA ARG A 541 -9.42 1.76 -16.29
C ARG A 541 -10.32 1.59 -15.09
N PHE A 542 -11.10 0.51 -15.16
CA PHE A 542 -11.87 0.03 -14.01
C PHE A 542 -11.20 -1.23 -13.46
N ARG A 543 -10.83 -1.22 -12.19
CA ARG A 543 -10.31 -2.39 -11.50
C ARG A 543 -11.46 -3.34 -11.20
N VAL A 544 -11.54 -4.42 -11.96
CA VAL A 544 -12.53 -5.47 -11.75
C VAL A 544 -11.97 -6.54 -10.85
N MET A 545 -12.70 -6.87 -9.79
CA MET A 545 -12.32 -7.90 -8.85
C MET A 545 -13.40 -8.97 -8.77
N LEU A 546 -12.97 -10.21 -8.66
CA LEU A 546 -13.80 -11.38 -8.39
C LEU A 546 -13.37 -12.01 -7.08
N GLN A 547 -14.25 -12.06 -6.10
CA GLN A 547 -14.12 -12.88 -4.91
C GLN A 547 -14.92 -14.16 -5.09
N VAL A 548 -14.29 -15.30 -4.85
CA VAL A 548 -14.94 -16.61 -4.80
C VAL A 548 -14.85 -17.14 -3.38
N THR A 549 -15.97 -17.47 -2.77
CA THR A 549 -16.03 -17.95 -1.39
C THR A 549 -16.70 -19.29 -1.28
N ASP A 550 -16.20 -20.13 -0.37
CA ASP A 550 -16.87 -21.35 0.09
C ASP A 550 -17.45 -21.11 1.49
N ARG A 551 -18.67 -21.56 1.71
CA ARG A 551 -19.36 -21.39 3.00
C ARG A 551 -19.93 -22.69 3.49
N GLN A 552 -19.71 -23.01 4.77
CA GLN A 552 -20.45 -24.02 5.51
C GLN A 552 -21.46 -23.32 6.43
N GLY A 553 -22.74 -23.40 6.06
CA GLY A 553 -23.76 -22.61 6.72
C GLY A 553 -23.50 -21.11 6.60
N ASN A 554 -23.43 -20.41 7.72
CA ASN A 554 -23.15 -18.99 7.76
C ASN A 554 -21.64 -18.66 7.89
N LYS A 555 -20.77 -19.66 8.09
CA LYS A 555 -19.33 -19.46 8.24
C LYS A 555 -18.63 -19.53 6.88
N GLN A 556 -17.90 -18.50 6.53
CA GLN A 556 -16.95 -18.54 5.42
C GLN A 556 -15.75 -19.38 5.85
N ILE A 557 -15.38 -20.37 5.05
CA ILE A 557 -14.28 -21.29 5.37
C ILE A 557 -13.08 -21.08 4.49
N ASN A 558 -13.28 -20.61 3.27
CA ASN A 558 -12.19 -20.38 2.34
C ASN A 558 -12.58 -19.33 1.31
N GLU A 559 -11.60 -18.61 0.77
CA GLU A 559 -11.82 -17.66 -0.31
C GLU A 559 -10.62 -17.55 -1.23
N ASP A 560 -10.87 -17.02 -2.41
CA ASP A 560 -9.84 -16.63 -3.36
C ASP A 560 -10.26 -15.38 -4.13
N TRP A 561 -9.29 -14.60 -4.54
CA TRP A 561 -9.48 -13.36 -5.26
C TRP A 561 -8.76 -13.37 -6.60
N ALA A 562 -9.36 -12.72 -7.58
CA ALA A 562 -8.73 -12.40 -8.85
C ALA A 562 -9.03 -10.95 -9.21
N GLU A 563 -8.07 -10.28 -9.80
CA GLU A 563 -8.20 -8.90 -10.21
C GLU A 563 -7.74 -8.75 -11.66
N ARG A 564 -8.38 -7.83 -12.38
CA ARG A 564 -7.96 -7.38 -13.71
C ARG A 564 -8.47 -5.98 -13.97
N ASP A 565 -7.59 -5.15 -14.50
CA ASP A 565 -8.01 -3.87 -15.05
C ASP A 565 -8.76 -4.05 -16.37
N VAL A 566 -9.88 -3.35 -16.50
CA VAL A 566 -10.72 -3.33 -17.70
C VAL A 566 -10.73 -1.93 -18.27
N ALA A 567 -10.25 -1.80 -19.50
CA ALA A 567 -10.26 -0.54 -20.22
C ALA A 567 -11.61 -0.31 -20.93
N VAL A 568 -12.18 0.89 -20.75
CA VAL A 568 -13.30 1.40 -21.55
C VAL A 568 -12.75 2.53 -22.42
N VAL A 569 -12.62 2.30 -23.70
CA VAL A 569 -11.92 3.19 -24.63
C VAL A 569 -12.93 4.04 -25.39
N GLY A 570 -12.99 5.33 -25.05
CA GLY A 570 -13.88 6.31 -25.71
C GLY A 570 -13.23 6.99 -26.92
N GLN A 571 -11.92 7.14 -26.92
CA GLN A 571 -11.17 7.81 -27.99
C GLN A 571 -10.20 6.84 -28.66
N TRP A 572 -10.21 6.88 -30.01
CA TRP A 572 -9.35 6.06 -30.87
C TRP A 572 -8.34 6.93 -31.59
N HIS A 573 -7.09 6.50 -31.58
CA HIS A 573 -6.00 7.12 -32.31
C HIS A 573 -5.75 6.31 -33.58
N ASP A 574 -5.84 6.99 -34.73
CA ASP A 574 -5.52 6.40 -36.02
C ASP A 574 -4.01 6.17 -36.11
N ALA A 575 -3.61 5.11 -36.82
CA ALA A 575 -2.21 4.89 -37.15
C ALA A 575 -1.73 6.07 -37.99
N GLY A 576 -1.07 7.01 -37.33
CA GLY A 576 -0.78 8.31 -37.88
C GLY A 576 0.67 8.69 -37.78
N GLY A 577 1.47 8.38 -38.62
CA GLY A 577 2.85 8.86 -38.58
C GLY A 577 3.56 8.79 -39.93
N LEU A 578 3.00 8.09 -40.88
CA LEU A 578 3.60 7.95 -42.20
C LEU A 578 2.52 8.17 -43.21
N SER A 579 2.50 9.38 -43.81
CA SER A 579 1.70 9.63 -45.03
C SER A 579 2.04 8.57 -46.08
N PRO A 580 1.11 8.11 -46.91
CA PRO A 580 1.43 7.25 -48.04
C PRO A 580 2.54 7.88 -48.89
N GLY A 581 3.72 7.25 -48.94
CA GLY A 581 4.92 7.78 -49.61
C GLY A 581 6.00 8.32 -48.66
N SER A 582 5.81 8.30 -47.33
CA SER A 582 6.85 8.65 -46.36
C SER A 582 7.97 7.61 -46.31
N ASN A 583 9.15 8.03 -45.83
CA ASN A 583 10.38 7.21 -45.75
C ASN A 583 10.14 5.86 -45.06
N PRO A 584 10.79 4.79 -45.57
CA PRO A 584 10.71 3.48 -44.90
C PRO A 584 11.15 3.60 -43.43
N THR A 585 10.62 2.75 -42.55
CA THR A 585 11.04 2.68 -41.17
C THR A 585 12.15 1.65 -41.00
N ALA A 586 13.06 1.90 -40.07
CA ALA A 586 14.11 0.98 -39.62
C ALA A 586 13.84 0.52 -38.20
N PRO A 587 14.32 -0.67 -37.78
CA PRO A 587 14.14 -1.17 -36.40
C PRO A 587 14.78 -0.27 -35.34
N GLY A 588 14.17 -0.23 -34.15
CA GLY A 588 14.65 0.50 -32.97
C GLY A 588 14.10 1.91 -32.85
N LEU A 589 14.51 2.59 -31.79
CA LEU A 589 14.10 3.98 -31.47
C LEU A 589 15.32 4.91 -31.55
N GLU A 590 15.13 6.11 -32.02
CA GLU A 590 16.13 7.17 -31.87
C GLU A 590 16.20 7.58 -30.40
N TYR A 591 17.43 7.78 -29.90
CA TYR A 591 17.59 8.29 -28.53
C TYR A 591 18.47 9.53 -28.50
N ARG A 592 18.24 10.37 -27.46
CA ARG A 592 19.01 11.57 -27.16
C ARG A 592 19.34 11.59 -25.69
N ILE A 593 20.61 11.78 -25.34
CA ILE A 593 21.11 11.86 -23.96
C ILE A 593 21.44 13.31 -23.62
N TYR A 594 20.98 13.75 -22.46
CA TYR A 594 21.16 15.06 -21.88
C TYR A 594 21.85 14.92 -20.51
N PRO A 595 23.19 15.06 -20.43
CA PRO A 595 23.93 14.94 -19.18
C PRO A 595 23.52 16.00 -18.17
N GLY A 596 23.50 15.63 -16.89
CA GLY A 596 23.17 16.53 -15.80
C GLY A 596 22.30 15.91 -14.72
N THR A 597 22.17 16.60 -13.61
CA THR A 597 21.24 16.24 -12.52
C THR A 597 19.97 17.06 -12.65
N TRP A 598 18.85 16.39 -12.78
CA TRP A 598 17.56 16.98 -13.02
C TRP A 598 16.60 16.64 -11.87
N PRO A 599 15.95 17.64 -11.24
CA PRO A 599 14.96 17.37 -10.20
C PRO A 599 13.63 16.82 -10.77
N GLU A 600 13.40 17.04 -12.07
CA GLU A 600 12.24 16.56 -12.84
C GLU A 600 12.63 16.40 -14.31
N LEU A 601 11.78 15.85 -15.13
CA LEU A 601 12.03 15.72 -16.56
C LEU A 601 12.27 17.10 -17.18
N PRO A 602 13.42 17.32 -17.85
CA PRO A 602 13.73 18.62 -18.43
C PRO A 602 12.80 18.96 -19.59
N ALA A 603 12.74 20.23 -19.94
CA ALA A 603 12.12 20.68 -21.18
C ALA A 603 12.98 20.26 -22.38
N PHE A 604 12.86 19.00 -22.80
CA PHE A 604 13.69 18.38 -23.85
C PHE A 604 13.75 19.19 -25.15
N ALA A 605 12.68 19.87 -25.52
CA ALA A 605 12.66 20.72 -26.71
C ALA A 605 13.58 21.95 -26.61
N ALA A 606 13.86 22.41 -25.41
CA ALA A 606 14.74 23.57 -25.15
C ALA A 606 16.16 23.14 -24.73
N THR A 607 16.42 21.85 -24.58
CA THR A 607 17.71 21.32 -24.10
C THR A 607 18.48 20.68 -25.28
N ILE A 608 19.79 20.93 -25.32
CA ILE A 608 20.64 20.39 -26.41
C ILE A 608 21.17 19.01 -25.98
N PRO A 609 20.92 17.93 -26.75
CA PRO A 609 21.48 16.63 -26.45
C PRO A 609 22.99 16.57 -26.71
N THR A 610 23.70 15.83 -25.87
CA THR A 610 25.15 15.60 -26.06
C THR A 610 25.43 14.36 -26.90
N VAL A 611 24.56 13.33 -26.79
CA VAL A 611 24.67 12.07 -27.53
C VAL A 611 23.36 11.77 -28.21
N THR A 612 23.43 11.30 -29.45
CA THR A 612 22.27 10.81 -30.20
C THR A 612 22.62 9.46 -30.84
N GLY A 613 21.65 8.61 -31.03
CA GLY A 613 21.85 7.30 -31.65
C GLY A 613 20.53 6.57 -31.89
N VAL A 614 20.63 5.29 -32.28
CA VAL A 614 19.50 4.38 -32.41
C VAL A 614 19.74 3.20 -31.47
N ALA A 615 18.74 2.89 -30.68
CA ALA A 615 18.72 1.74 -29.78
C ALA A 615 17.69 0.72 -30.26
N PRO A 616 18.01 -0.59 -30.31
CA PRO A 616 17.07 -1.64 -30.70
C PRO A 616 15.93 -1.80 -29.70
N ASN A 617 16.12 -1.38 -28.47
CA ASN A 617 15.13 -1.39 -27.38
C ASN A 617 15.50 -0.33 -26.34
N LEU A 618 14.69 -0.21 -25.28
CA LEU A 618 14.87 0.76 -24.20
C LEU A 618 16.06 0.45 -23.27
N TYR A 619 16.67 -0.72 -23.36
CA TYR A 619 17.74 -1.21 -22.47
C TYR A 619 19.13 -1.16 -23.08
N ALA A 620 19.23 -0.93 -24.37
CA ALA A 620 20.48 -1.11 -25.11
C ALA A 620 21.29 0.17 -25.31
N VAL A 621 20.99 1.23 -24.56
CA VAL A 621 21.74 2.48 -24.65
C VAL A 621 23.03 2.38 -23.86
N ASN A 622 24.14 2.56 -24.54
CA ASN A 622 25.44 2.61 -23.90
C ASN A 622 25.73 4.04 -23.43
N ALA A 623 25.33 4.34 -22.21
CA ALA A 623 25.56 5.62 -21.55
C ALA A 623 26.92 5.66 -20.80
N ARG A 624 27.92 4.88 -21.24
CA ARG A 624 29.26 4.87 -20.63
C ARG A 624 29.84 6.29 -20.56
N GLY A 625 30.18 6.71 -19.35
CA GLY A 625 30.74 8.04 -19.08
C GLY A 625 29.76 9.04 -18.48
N PHE A 626 28.46 8.70 -18.35
CA PHE A 626 27.49 9.54 -17.65
C PHE A 626 26.99 8.81 -16.40
N THR A 627 27.06 9.49 -15.28
CA THR A 627 26.53 8.99 -14.00
C THR A 627 25.12 9.46 -13.72
N ARG A 628 24.71 10.60 -14.30
CA ARG A 628 23.35 11.15 -14.23
C ARG A 628 23.02 11.84 -15.54
N PHE A 629 21.86 11.55 -16.10
CA PHE A 629 21.40 12.15 -17.35
C PHE A 629 19.88 12.02 -17.50
N ALA A 630 19.31 12.82 -18.39
CA ALA A 630 17.99 12.58 -18.93
C ALA A 630 18.13 11.95 -20.32
N ILE A 631 17.15 11.13 -20.70
CA ILE A 631 17.11 10.48 -22.01
C ILE A 631 15.71 10.60 -22.63
N ALA A 632 15.66 10.84 -23.93
CA ALA A 632 14.44 10.77 -24.69
C ALA A 632 14.59 9.77 -25.84
N TYR A 633 13.60 8.90 -26.01
CA TYR A 633 13.45 7.99 -27.14
C TYR A 633 12.30 8.45 -28.01
N ASP A 634 12.50 8.45 -29.31
CA ASP A 634 11.49 8.82 -30.30
C ASP A 634 11.40 7.74 -31.40
N GLY A 635 10.19 7.48 -31.87
CA GLY A 635 9.94 6.53 -32.95
C GLY A 635 8.49 6.10 -33.06
N PHE A 636 8.28 4.83 -33.35
CA PHE A 636 6.97 4.24 -33.51
C PHE A 636 6.84 2.95 -32.74
N VAL A 637 5.66 2.72 -32.18
CA VAL A 637 5.22 1.42 -31.66
C VAL A 637 4.16 0.82 -32.59
N GLN A 638 4.29 -0.45 -32.93
CA GLN A 638 3.37 -1.16 -33.81
C GLN A 638 2.25 -1.80 -33.00
N ALA A 639 1.02 -1.31 -33.11
CA ALA A 639 -0.18 -1.99 -32.66
C ALA A 639 -0.57 -3.08 -33.68
N PRO A 640 -0.50 -4.39 -33.35
CA PRO A 640 -0.79 -5.47 -34.29
C PRO A 640 -2.28 -5.57 -34.63
N ALA A 641 -3.16 -5.12 -33.75
CA ALA A 641 -4.61 -5.13 -33.94
C ALA A 641 -5.23 -3.85 -33.36
N GLU A 642 -6.41 -3.50 -33.81
CA GLU A 642 -7.20 -2.44 -33.21
C GLU A 642 -7.66 -2.85 -31.80
N GLY A 643 -7.50 -1.95 -30.80
CA GLY A 643 -7.97 -2.21 -29.45
C GLY A 643 -7.44 -1.24 -28.40
N GLY A 644 -7.85 -1.45 -27.16
CA GLY A 644 -7.25 -0.79 -26.00
C GLY A 644 -5.93 -1.43 -25.66
N TYR A 645 -4.90 -0.60 -25.57
CA TYR A 645 -3.57 -0.98 -25.15
C TYR A 645 -3.28 -0.37 -23.79
N SER A 646 -2.87 -1.20 -22.87
CA SER A 646 -2.39 -0.78 -21.57
C SER A 646 -0.88 -0.79 -21.57
N PHE A 647 -0.26 0.28 -21.11
CA PHE A 647 1.18 0.40 -20.96
C PHE A 647 1.55 0.54 -19.49
N GLU A 648 2.57 -0.20 -19.06
CA GLU A 648 3.17 -0.05 -17.76
C GLU A 648 4.60 0.47 -17.92
N LEU A 649 4.85 1.63 -17.35
CA LEU A 649 6.14 2.28 -17.37
C LEU A 649 6.78 2.14 -15.99
N LEU A 650 7.93 1.49 -15.95
CA LEU A 650 8.72 1.34 -14.75
C LEU A 650 9.97 2.21 -14.88
N ALA A 651 10.22 3.05 -13.91
CA ALA A 651 11.39 3.91 -13.89
C ALA A 651 11.83 4.19 -12.46
N ARG A 652 13.13 4.41 -12.27
CA ARG A 652 13.69 4.70 -10.96
C ARG A 652 13.59 6.18 -10.61
N ASP A 653 13.94 7.02 -11.54
CA ASP A 653 14.17 8.45 -11.29
C ASP A 653 13.14 9.36 -11.96
N GLY A 654 12.11 8.81 -12.52
CA GLY A 654 11.05 9.52 -13.23
C GLY A 654 11.07 9.25 -14.73
N ALA A 655 9.90 8.95 -15.29
CA ALA A 655 9.73 8.75 -16.72
C ALA A 655 8.31 9.11 -17.19
N ARG A 656 8.18 9.39 -18.47
CA ARG A 656 6.91 9.71 -19.14
C ARG A 656 6.83 9.03 -20.49
N LEU A 657 5.70 8.36 -20.74
CA LEU A 657 5.35 7.76 -22.02
C LEU A 657 4.29 8.61 -22.71
N VAL A 658 4.56 9.01 -23.93
CA VAL A 658 3.63 9.73 -24.78
C VAL A 658 3.40 8.90 -26.04
N ILE A 659 2.13 8.66 -26.41
CA ILE A 659 1.74 8.00 -27.66
C ILE A 659 0.79 8.91 -28.41
N ASP A 660 1.07 9.18 -29.68
CA ASP A 660 0.31 10.09 -30.54
C ASP A 660 0.01 11.46 -29.90
N GLY A 661 0.96 11.98 -29.12
CA GLY A 661 0.84 13.24 -28.40
C GLY A 661 0.07 13.19 -27.08
N VAL A 662 -0.44 12.02 -26.68
CA VAL A 662 -1.13 11.81 -25.40
C VAL A 662 -0.17 11.24 -24.38
N THR A 663 -0.05 11.85 -23.20
CA THR A 663 0.67 11.25 -22.06
C THR A 663 -0.12 10.05 -21.54
N VAL A 664 0.41 8.86 -21.79
CA VAL A 664 -0.23 7.59 -21.40
C VAL A 664 0.15 7.19 -19.98
N ALA A 665 1.42 7.37 -19.61
CA ALA A 665 1.91 7.04 -18.27
C ALA A 665 3.02 7.99 -17.85
N GLU A 666 3.05 8.36 -16.56
CA GLU A 666 4.09 9.22 -15.98
C GLU A 666 4.34 8.83 -14.52
N THR A 667 5.60 8.53 -14.17
CA THR A 667 5.98 8.01 -12.85
C THR A 667 6.28 9.10 -11.81
N GLY A 668 6.19 10.36 -12.17
CA GLY A 668 6.53 11.48 -11.27
C GLY A 668 8.04 11.73 -11.11
N PRO A 669 8.44 12.71 -10.29
CA PRO A 669 9.83 13.11 -10.11
C PRO A 669 10.65 12.05 -9.34
N PRO A 670 11.99 12.12 -9.36
CA PRO A 670 12.85 11.22 -8.60
C PRO A 670 12.50 11.19 -7.11
N PHE A 671 12.70 10.05 -6.48
CA PHE A 671 12.72 10.01 -5.01
C PHE A 671 13.91 10.80 -4.47
N GLY A 672 13.71 11.44 -3.34
CA GLY A 672 14.82 12.07 -2.59
C GLY A 672 15.82 11.03 -2.06
N GLU A 673 16.82 11.49 -1.33
CA GLU A 673 17.73 10.63 -0.61
C GLU A 673 17.07 10.13 0.70
N VAL A 674 17.28 8.86 1.01
CA VAL A 674 16.92 8.26 2.27
C VAL A 674 18.18 7.72 2.92
N CYS A 675 18.43 8.03 4.18
CA CYS A 675 19.65 7.68 4.90
C CYS A 675 20.93 8.11 4.19
N GLY A 676 20.92 9.26 3.50
CA GLY A 676 22.07 9.77 2.75
C GLY A 676 22.40 9.01 1.47
N SER A 677 21.50 8.15 1.01
CA SER A 677 21.63 7.43 -0.25
C SER A 677 20.39 7.60 -1.12
N PRO A 678 20.54 7.66 -2.45
CA PRO A 678 19.41 7.69 -3.36
C PRO A 678 18.51 6.49 -3.13
N VAL A 679 17.21 6.71 -3.06
CA VAL A 679 16.23 5.63 -2.89
C VAL A 679 16.29 4.66 -4.06
N ASN A 680 16.52 3.40 -3.76
CA ASN A 680 16.66 2.32 -4.73
C ASN A 680 15.30 1.75 -5.19
N ALA A 681 14.28 2.60 -5.27
CA ALA A 681 12.94 2.22 -5.62
C ALA A 681 12.67 2.36 -7.11
N VAL A 682 11.91 1.43 -7.66
CA VAL A 682 11.33 1.54 -8.99
C VAL A 682 9.90 2.04 -8.83
N ARG A 683 9.57 3.11 -9.54
CA ARG A 683 8.19 3.58 -9.67
C ARG A 683 7.55 2.93 -10.87
N TYR A 684 6.27 2.75 -10.82
CA TYR A 684 5.52 2.41 -12.01
C TYR A 684 4.34 3.37 -12.22
N ALA A 685 4.03 3.59 -13.46
CA ALA A 685 2.82 4.25 -13.87
C ALA A 685 2.16 3.41 -14.97
N ARG A 686 0.87 3.45 -15.01
CA ARG A 686 0.10 2.63 -15.92
C ARG A 686 -0.95 3.50 -16.60
N GLY A 687 -1.10 3.38 -17.91
CA GLY A 687 -2.11 4.09 -18.68
C GLY A 687 -2.65 3.26 -19.81
N THR A 688 -3.82 3.64 -20.33
CA THR A 688 -4.50 2.94 -21.42
C THR A 688 -4.84 3.93 -22.53
N ILE A 689 -4.67 3.49 -23.77
CA ILE A 689 -5.00 4.26 -24.96
C ILE A 689 -5.66 3.35 -26.01
N GLY A 690 -6.63 3.86 -26.73
CA GLY A 690 -7.24 3.18 -27.88
C GLY A 690 -6.42 3.37 -29.13
N LEU A 691 -5.91 2.31 -29.73
CA LEU A 691 -5.11 2.36 -30.95
C LEU A 691 -5.78 1.58 -32.07
N ARG A 692 -5.81 2.15 -33.29
CA ARG A 692 -6.07 1.41 -34.52
C ARG A 692 -4.88 0.52 -34.84
N ALA A 693 -5.08 -0.52 -35.63
CA ALA A 693 -3.97 -1.34 -36.11
C ALA A 693 -2.98 -0.51 -36.93
N GLY A 694 -1.70 -0.56 -36.58
CA GLY A 694 -0.68 0.19 -37.33
C GLY A 694 0.41 0.78 -36.44
N LYS A 695 1.17 1.71 -36.99
CA LYS A 695 2.27 2.38 -36.28
C LYS A 695 1.81 3.68 -35.65
N HIS A 696 2.11 3.85 -34.36
CA HIS A 696 1.79 5.01 -33.56
C HIS A 696 3.07 5.71 -33.12
N LEU A 697 3.07 7.05 -33.13
CA LEU A 697 4.20 7.82 -32.61
C LEU A 697 4.40 7.51 -31.14
N VAL A 698 5.61 7.12 -30.77
CA VAL A 698 5.99 6.90 -29.38
C VAL A 698 7.14 7.82 -29.00
N ARG A 699 6.99 8.47 -27.84
CA ARG A 699 8.05 9.18 -27.17
C ARG A 699 8.13 8.72 -25.72
N LEU A 700 9.31 8.29 -25.30
CA LEU A 700 9.58 7.93 -23.92
C LEU A 700 10.69 8.82 -23.40
N GLU A 701 10.44 9.49 -22.29
CA GLU A 701 11.35 10.39 -21.60
C GLU A 701 11.67 9.82 -20.23
N ALA A 702 12.94 9.81 -19.81
CA ALA A 702 13.31 9.29 -18.52
C ALA A 702 14.50 10.05 -17.91
N LEU A 703 14.57 10.00 -16.59
CA LEU A 703 15.76 10.34 -15.81
C LEU A 703 16.52 9.07 -15.48
N GLU A 704 17.84 9.13 -15.54
CA GLU A 704 18.72 8.00 -15.24
C GLU A 704 19.81 8.44 -14.24
N SER A 705 19.88 7.74 -13.11
CA SER A 705 20.95 7.88 -12.15
C SER A 705 21.62 6.53 -11.85
N ILE A 706 22.90 6.48 -11.90
CA ILE A 706 23.86 5.53 -11.30
C ILE A 706 23.67 4.00 -11.56
N SER A 707 22.51 3.49 -11.90
CA SER A 707 22.31 2.04 -12.11
C SER A 707 21.67 1.71 -13.45
N PRO A 708 22.24 0.79 -14.24
CA PRO A 708 21.61 0.35 -15.46
C PRO A 708 20.36 -0.49 -15.19
N GLY A 709 19.28 -0.25 -15.92
CA GLY A 709 18.08 -1.09 -15.88
C GLY A 709 16.74 -0.37 -15.99
N SER A 710 16.72 0.91 -16.22
CA SER A 710 15.51 1.73 -16.34
C SER A 710 15.62 2.63 -17.57
N PRO A 711 14.53 3.06 -18.21
CA PRO A 711 13.14 2.65 -17.96
C PRO A 711 12.78 1.28 -18.55
N ARG A 712 11.77 0.62 -18.00
CA ARG A 712 11.19 -0.59 -18.56
C ARG A 712 9.75 -0.30 -18.99
N LEU A 713 9.37 -0.78 -20.16
CA LEU A 713 8.04 -0.57 -20.73
C LEU A 713 7.40 -1.93 -21.04
N LEU A 714 6.31 -2.23 -20.33
CA LEU A 714 5.47 -3.37 -20.64
C LEU A 714 4.20 -2.89 -21.31
N TRP A 715 3.55 -3.80 -22.04
CA TRP A 715 2.25 -3.58 -22.63
C TRP A 715 1.34 -4.80 -22.54
N GLU A 716 0.06 -4.53 -22.61
CA GLU A 716 -1.02 -5.52 -22.75
C GLU A 716 -2.00 -5.00 -23.80
N GLY A 717 -2.53 -5.88 -24.65
CA GLY A 717 -3.47 -5.48 -25.70
C GLY A 717 -4.22 -6.65 -26.31
N PRO A 718 -4.96 -6.46 -27.41
CA PRO A 718 -5.71 -7.53 -28.05
C PRO A 718 -4.82 -8.72 -28.42
N GLY A 719 -5.04 -9.86 -27.78
CA GLY A 719 -4.25 -11.07 -27.97
C GLY A 719 -2.82 -11.04 -27.40
N ILE A 720 -2.47 -9.97 -26.66
CA ILE A 720 -1.17 -9.80 -26.01
C ILE A 720 -1.41 -9.76 -24.51
N GLY A 721 -0.85 -10.74 -23.78
CA GLY A 721 -0.78 -10.66 -22.32
C GLY A 721 0.29 -9.66 -21.88
N LEU A 722 0.27 -9.26 -20.60
CA LEU A 722 1.25 -8.32 -20.05
C LEU A 722 2.68 -8.85 -20.27
N THR A 723 3.48 -8.12 -21.04
CA THR A 723 4.85 -8.48 -21.42
C THR A 723 5.64 -7.23 -21.78
N ASP A 724 6.96 -7.32 -21.81
CA ASP A 724 7.79 -6.24 -22.34
C ASP A 724 7.42 -5.91 -23.79
N VAL A 725 7.45 -4.63 -24.16
CA VAL A 725 7.30 -4.23 -25.55
C VAL A 725 8.47 -4.79 -26.35
N PRO A 726 8.23 -5.73 -27.29
CA PRO A 726 9.32 -6.41 -27.96
C PRO A 726 10.03 -5.48 -28.94
N PRO A 727 11.33 -5.66 -29.17
CA PRO A 727 12.09 -4.85 -30.15
C PRO A 727 11.47 -4.85 -31.55
N SER A 728 10.79 -5.93 -31.94
CA SER A 728 10.11 -6.04 -33.24
C SER A 728 8.90 -5.10 -33.38
N ALA A 729 8.34 -4.62 -32.27
CA ALA A 729 7.25 -3.64 -32.27
C ALA A 729 7.77 -2.19 -32.35
N LEU A 730 9.07 -1.96 -32.26
CA LEU A 730 9.69 -0.64 -32.21
C LEU A 730 10.40 -0.31 -33.52
N SER A 731 10.20 0.90 -34.03
CA SER A 731 10.87 1.37 -35.27
C SER A 731 11.03 2.89 -35.24
N HIS A 732 11.91 3.41 -36.10
CA HIS A 732 12.10 4.84 -36.34
C HIS A 732 12.07 5.16 -37.84
N ALA A 733 11.98 6.42 -38.22
CA ALA A 733 11.98 6.84 -39.63
C ALA A 733 13.36 6.58 -40.26
N ALA A 734 13.43 5.82 -41.34
CA ALA A 734 14.67 5.60 -42.07
C ALA A 734 15.15 6.88 -42.73
N GLY A 735 16.40 7.25 -42.56
CA GLY A 735 16.99 8.47 -43.14
C GLY A 735 17.18 9.61 -42.15
N ALA A 736 16.81 9.48 -40.89
CA ALA A 736 17.26 10.39 -39.86
C ALA A 736 18.79 10.30 -39.72
N SER A 737 19.51 11.34 -40.18
CA SER A 737 20.98 11.39 -40.10
C SER A 737 21.40 11.55 -38.66
N VAL A 738 21.70 10.46 -37.98
CA VAL A 738 22.42 10.45 -36.72
C VAL A 738 23.88 10.86 -37.01
N GLN A 739 24.20 12.15 -36.90
CA GLN A 739 25.57 12.61 -36.94
C GLN A 739 26.21 12.37 -35.55
N PRO A 740 27.17 11.45 -35.41
CA PRO A 740 27.96 11.39 -34.20
C PRO A 740 28.81 12.66 -34.12
N ARG A 741 28.64 13.44 -33.06
CA ARG A 741 29.62 14.49 -32.76
C ARG A 741 30.91 13.85 -32.26
N PRO A 742 32.08 14.39 -32.63
CA PRO A 742 33.36 13.83 -32.24
C PRO A 742 33.54 13.81 -30.74
N ASN A 743 34.19 12.75 -30.22
CA ASN A 743 34.58 12.59 -28.84
C ASN A 743 35.24 13.87 -28.28
N ILE A 744 34.57 14.55 -27.35
CA ILE A 744 35.18 15.55 -26.55
C ILE A 744 35.92 14.84 -25.41
N PRO A 745 37.25 15.05 -25.25
CA PRO A 745 37.99 14.43 -24.15
C PRO A 745 37.46 14.90 -22.79
N LEU A 746 37.27 13.99 -21.87
CA LEU A 746 36.72 14.17 -20.52
C LEU A 746 37.63 14.98 -19.54
N SER A 747 38.54 15.83 -20.03
CA SER A 747 39.53 16.52 -19.16
C SER A 747 39.11 17.92 -18.67
N SER A 748 37.90 18.40 -18.86
CA SER A 748 37.54 19.77 -18.51
C SER A 748 36.18 19.99 -17.86
N VAL A 749 35.60 19.01 -17.18
CA VAL A 749 34.41 19.28 -16.35
C VAL A 749 34.69 18.78 -14.93
N HIS A 750 35.23 19.68 -14.11
CA HIS A 750 35.19 19.63 -12.66
C HIS A 750 34.10 20.57 -12.12
N PRO A 751 33.70 20.39 -10.85
CA PRO A 751 32.42 19.84 -10.41
C PRO A 751 31.26 20.81 -10.45
#